data_2cb9d4991b5996c28353ec84002ebc2a
#
_entry.id   2cb9d4991b5996c28353ec84002ebc2a
#
_cell.length_a   1.000
_cell.length_b   1.000
_cell.length_c   1.000
_cell.angle_alpha   90.00
_cell.angle_beta   90.00
_cell.angle_gamma   90.00
#
_symmetry.space_group_name_H-M   'P 1'
#
loop_
_entity.id
_entity.type
_entity.pdbx_description
1 polymer ?
#
loop_
_entity_poly.entity_id
_entity_poly.type
_entity_poly.pdbx_seq_one_letter_code
_entity_poly.pdbx_strand_id
1 'polypeptide(L)'
;MAAEVAALVPVAGLAVVAPAFPAAGRTTRNARQWLHGVAVEETEVWRNEGIAGRADLLDMLVRQGLRAAALSLADIRAGAAVLAGRLASLQADGVRAVVCDCETDDDLAHIADASVRLAHAFWVGSAGLAPTLIRALGLGSANAAAGADTAAPATGPILTVVGSMSSVSHAQANDLTATAGGALLALELPIDALDTPQAGLTQRVIDALCEGRDVLVTLSQATRGSSADGLRFCRRLAALLAPALPHAGGLVATGGETARALLAAAGIDALQLADEVEPGMPLLHARLAGRALPVVTKAGGFGGPAALSCAWRRLAGAERADPASLTTLSKGNPAMTYRPVIGITMGDAAGVGPEIIMKALTHRSVYEQCRPLVIGDTARLRDAGRRAGVSLEVRSIERPADAAFRYGVVDCIDLGLIPADLPYGQLSPIAGDAAYQYIARTVELTSAGELDAICTAPLNKEALHAGGHLFPGHTEMLAHLTGIDEVSMMLVAPNLRVIHVTTHIGLLDAIRRIEPGLVQRTIERAHATLVRAGIGNPRIGVCGINPHAGENGLFGYGEEEEKIVPAVQVLQARGWRVEGPLPADTLFFRAGRGDFDVVVAMYHDQGHGPVKVMGLEAGVNVTVGLPVIRTSVDHGTAFDIAGKGIADERSLLEAFRQACELATRHDEPKTARAA
;
A
#
# COMPACT_ATOMS: atom_id res chain seq x y z
N MET A 1 -28.25 10.72 0.95
CA MET A 1 -27.54 11.82 0.25
C MET A 1 -28.50 12.74 -0.53
N ALA A 2 -29.16 12.30 -1.64
CA ALA A 2 -29.94 13.23 -2.49
C ALA A 2 -31.10 13.93 -1.75
N ALA A 3 -31.85 13.23 -0.90
CA ALA A 3 -32.91 13.82 -0.07
C ALA A 3 -32.36 14.81 0.98
N GLU A 4 -31.20 14.52 1.57
CA GLU A 4 -30.52 15.41 2.52
C GLU A 4 -30.02 16.68 1.82
N VAL A 5 -29.46 16.53 0.63
CA VAL A 5 -29.05 17.68 -0.22
C VAL A 5 -30.28 18.55 -0.50
N ALA A 6 -31.39 17.95 -0.91
CA ALA A 6 -32.63 18.69 -1.19
C ALA A 6 -33.16 19.44 0.03
N ALA A 7 -33.02 18.88 1.24
CA ALA A 7 -33.40 19.52 2.48
C ALA A 7 -32.48 20.69 2.87
N LEU A 8 -31.18 20.62 2.54
CA LEU A 8 -30.20 21.66 2.88
C LEU A 8 -30.16 22.83 1.89
N VAL A 9 -30.43 22.60 0.61
CA VAL A 9 -30.36 23.61 -0.45
C VAL A 9 -31.14 24.88 -0.14
N PRO A 10 -32.39 24.86 0.42
CA PRO A 10 -33.11 26.08 0.74
C PRO A 10 -32.45 26.99 1.79
N VAL A 11 -31.62 26.38 2.66
CA VAL A 11 -30.93 27.08 3.75
C VAL A 11 -29.49 27.45 3.39
N ALA A 12 -28.77 26.51 2.78
CA ALA A 12 -27.32 26.61 2.56
C ALA A 12 -26.92 27.03 1.13
N GLY A 13 -27.86 27.01 0.16
CA GLY A 13 -27.61 27.46 -1.21
C GLY A 13 -27.16 26.36 -2.17
N LEU A 14 -26.11 26.61 -2.97
CA LEU A 14 -25.62 25.67 -3.97
C LEU A 14 -24.90 24.47 -3.34
N ALA A 15 -25.32 23.27 -3.71
CA ALA A 15 -24.62 22.03 -3.36
C ALA A 15 -23.52 21.73 -4.40
N VAL A 16 -22.26 21.70 -3.99
CA VAL A 16 -21.14 21.19 -4.79
C VAL A 16 -20.93 19.73 -4.42
N VAL A 17 -21.27 18.81 -5.33
CA VAL A 17 -21.34 17.37 -5.07
C VAL A 17 -20.14 16.67 -5.69
N ALA A 18 -19.18 16.25 -4.88
CA ALA A 18 -17.94 15.57 -5.28
C ALA A 18 -17.66 14.35 -4.37
N PRO A 19 -18.43 13.26 -4.48
CA PRO A 19 -18.35 12.12 -3.57
C PRO A 19 -17.24 11.13 -3.92
N ALA A 20 -16.35 11.47 -4.84
CA ALA A 20 -15.21 10.63 -5.17
C ALA A 20 -14.26 10.48 -3.97
N PHE A 21 -13.59 9.34 -3.90
CA PHE A 21 -12.50 9.05 -2.98
C PHE A 21 -11.47 8.21 -3.73
N PRO A 22 -10.59 8.85 -4.51
CA PRO A 22 -9.66 8.15 -5.41
C PRO A 22 -8.77 7.16 -4.68
N ALA A 23 -8.23 7.51 -3.52
CA ALA A 23 -7.41 6.62 -2.69
C ALA A 23 -8.12 5.31 -2.29
N ALA A 24 -9.46 5.32 -2.24
CA ALA A 24 -10.28 4.14 -1.98
C ALA A 24 -10.89 3.54 -3.28
N GLY A 25 -10.38 3.91 -4.45
CA GLY A 25 -10.86 3.43 -5.75
C GLY A 25 -12.24 3.93 -6.17
N ARG A 26 -12.80 4.94 -5.47
CA ARG A 26 -14.13 5.51 -5.80
C ARG A 26 -13.95 6.76 -6.66
N THR A 27 -14.50 6.73 -7.87
CA THR A 27 -14.45 7.85 -8.82
C THR A 27 -15.84 8.26 -9.29
N THR A 28 -15.94 9.46 -9.88
CA THR A 28 -17.18 9.96 -10.51
C THR A 28 -16.88 10.29 -11.98
N ARG A 29 -17.60 9.66 -12.90
CA ARG A 29 -17.49 9.91 -14.36
C ARG A 29 -18.88 10.05 -14.96
N ASN A 30 -19.11 11.11 -15.73
CA ASN A 30 -20.41 11.42 -16.30
C ASN A 30 -21.53 11.39 -15.25
N ALA A 31 -21.27 12.02 -14.10
CA ALA A 31 -22.13 12.04 -12.92
C ALA A 31 -22.50 10.66 -12.35
N ARG A 32 -21.83 9.57 -12.74
CA ARG A 32 -22.02 8.21 -12.18
C ARG A 32 -20.89 7.84 -11.25
N GLN A 33 -21.22 7.05 -10.25
CA GLN A 33 -20.24 6.52 -9.30
C GLN A 33 -19.64 5.20 -9.80
N TRP A 34 -18.33 5.10 -9.64
CA TRP A 34 -17.53 3.91 -9.97
C TRP A 34 -16.74 3.47 -8.75
N LEU A 35 -16.53 2.18 -8.58
CA LEU A 35 -15.69 1.59 -7.54
C LEU A 35 -14.72 0.61 -8.20
N HIS A 36 -13.42 0.91 -8.13
CA HIS A 36 -12.35 0.14 -8.80
C HIS A 36 -12.63 -0.10 -10.29
N GLY A 37 -13.17 0.91 -10.99
CA GLY A 37 -13.48 0.83 -12.43
C GLY A 37 -14.78 0.09 -12.77
N VAL A 38 -15.50 -0.42 -11.78
CA VAL A 38 -16.83 -1.06 -11.95
C VAL A 38 -17.91 -0.05 -11.54
N ALA A 39 -19.01 0.03 -12.31
CA ALA A 39 -20.13 0.89 -11.94
C ALA A 39 -20.71 0.45 -10.58
N VAL A 40 -20.95 1.37 -9.67
CA VAL A 40 -21.35 1.04 -8.27
C VAL A 40 -22.62 0.20 -8.25
N GLU A 41 -23.57 0.43 -9.14
CA GLU A 41 -24.79 -0.36 -9.27
C GLU A 41 -24.58 -1.83 -9.68
N GLU A 42 -23.41 -2.18 -10.17
CA GLU A 42 -23.03 -3.56 -10.52
C GLU A 42 -22.31 -4.26 -9.36
N THR A 43 -21.98 -3.52 -8.30
CA THR A 43 -21.27 -4.03 -7.13
C THR A 43 -22.20 -4.66 -6.08
N GLU A 44 -21.64 -5.48 -5.20
CA GLU A 44 -22.38 -6.00 -4.04
C GLU A 44 -22.87 -4.89 -3.09
N VAL A 45 -22.13 -3.78 -2.99
CA VAL A 45 -22.47 -2.64 -2.14
C VAL A 45 -23.87 -2.10 -2.49
N TRP A 46 -24.11 -1.87 -3.78
CA TRP A 46 -25.39 -1.35 -4.25
C TRP A 46 -26.54 -2.34 -4.07
N ARG A 47 -26.27 -3.62 -4.39
CA ARG A 47 -27.25 -4.70 -4.23
C ARG A 47 -27.64 -4.91 -2.77
N ASN A 48 -26.70 -4.81 -1.86
CA ASN A 48 -26.92 -4.99 -0.42
C ASN A 48 -27.76 -3.86 0.19
N GLU A 49 -27.65 -2.64 -0.36
CA GLU A 49 -28.47 -1.49 0.06
C GLU A 49 -29.92 -1.54 -0.48
N GLY A 50 -30.22 -2.50 -1.36
CA GLY A 50 -31.57 -2.63 -1.96
C GLY A 50 -31.98 -1.45 -2.84
N ILE A 51 -31.02 -0.66 -3.34
CA ILE A 51 -31.28 0.50 -4.18
C ILE A 51 -31.50 0.04 -5.61
N ALA A 52 -32.67 0.35 -6.16
CA ALA A 52 -32.97 0.09 -7.56
C ALA A 52 -32.47 1.21 -8.48
N GLY A 53 -32.01 0.85 -9.69
CA GLY A 53 -31.58 1.80 -10.71
C GLY A 53 -30.08 2.00 -10.78
N ARG A 54 -29.64 3.04 -11.52
CA ARG A 54 -28.24 3.38 -11.73
C ARG A 54 -27.73 4.32 -10.64
N ALA A 55 -26.44 4.26 -10.37
CA ALA A 55 -25.75 5.18 -9.46
C ALA A 55 -25.46 6.54 -10.13
N ASP A 56 -26.47 7.11 -10.80
CA ASP A 56 -26.43 8.40 -11.48
C ASP A 56 -26.82 9.51 -10.50
N LEU A 57 -25.85 10.27 -10.07
CA LEU A 57 -26.01 11.32 -9.05
C LEU A 57 -26.87 12.49 -9.56
N LEU A 58 -26.75 12.81 -10.86
CA LEU A 58 -27.55 13.90 -11.45
C LEU A 58 -29.03 13.52 -11.47
N ASP A 59 -29.35 12.33 -11.96
CA ASP A 59 -30.72 11.80 -11.97
C ASP A 59 -31.31 11.71 -10.56
N MET A 60 -30.52 11.23 -9.58
CA MET A 60 -30.95 11.14 -8.18
C MET A 60 -31.31 12.52 -7.58
N LEU A 61 -30.56 13.58 -7.90
CA LEU A 61 -30.83 14.95 -7.42
C LEU A 61 -32.04 15.55 -8.14
N VAL A 62 -32.17 15.34 -9.44
CA VAL A 62 -33.33 15.81 -10.25
C VAL A 62 -34.62 15.17 -9.76
N ARG A 63 -34.62 13.88 -9.42
CA ARG A 63 -35.80 13.19 -8.83
C ARG A 63 -36.24 13.76 -7.47
N GLN A 64 -35.34 14.45 -6.75
CA GLN A 64 -35.68 15.19 -5.52
C GLN A 64 -36.20 16.61 -5.80
N GLY A 65 -36.46 16.96 -7.08
CA GLY A 65 -36.95 18.26 -7.49
C GLY A 65 -35.89 19.35 -7.57
N LEU A 66 -34.60 19.00 -7.51
CA LEU A 66 -33.52 19.98 -7.61
C LEU A 66 -33.19 20.29 -9.08
N ARG A 67 -32.98 21.56 -9.39
CA ARG A 67 -32.34 21.98 -10.63
C ARG A 67 -30.83 21.69 -10.51
N ALA A 68 -30.38 20.62 -11.13
CA ALA A 68 -29.00 20.12 -11.01
C ALA A 68 -28.29 20.15 -12.36
N ALA A 69 -26.95 20.25 -12.33
CA ALA A 69 -26.05 20.19 -13.47
C ALA A 69 -24.87 19.28 -13.17
N ALA A 70 -24.15 18.84 -14.22
CA ALA A 70 -22.91 18.08 -14.09
C ALA A 70 -21.77 18.83 -14.76
N LEU A 71 -20.57 18.76 -14.18
CA LEU A 71 -19.32 19.23 -14.73
C LEU A 71 -18.43 18.03 -15.02
N SER A 72 -17.98 17.95 -16.27
CA SER A 72 -17.11 16.88 -16.75
C SER A 72 -15.67 17.02 -16.24
N LEU A 73 -14.87 15.96 -16.35
CA LEU A 73 -13.43 16.02 -16.05
C LEU A 73 -12.70 17.10 -16.84
N ALA A 74 -13.12 17.36 -18.10
CA ALA A 74 -12.54 18.43 -18.90
C ALA A 74 -12.82 19.82 -18.28
N ASP A 75 -14.02 20.01 -17.70
CA ASP A 75 -14.38 21.23 -17.01
C ASP A 75 -13.59 21.40 -15.70
N ILE A 76 -13.41 20.32 -14.94
CA ILE A 76 -12.65 20.32 -13.68
C ILE A 76 -11.17 20.63 -13.94
N ARG A 77 -10.59 20.02 -14.98
CA ARG A 77 -9.17 20.15 -15.34
C ARG A 77 -8.84 21.42 -16.13
N ALA A 78 -9.84 22.25 -16.47
CA ALA A 78 -9.63 23.54 -17.13
C ALA A 78 -8.95 24.62 -16.23
N GLY A 79 -8.73 24.30 -14.95
CA GLY A 79 -8.11 25.15 -13.95
C GLY A 79 -9.11 25.82 -13.01
N ALA A 80 -8.69 26.03 -11.76
CA ALA A 80 -9.55 26.49 -10.67
C ALA A 80 -10.28 27.83 -10.97
N ALA A 81 -9.64 28.77 -11.64
CA ALA A 81 -10.27 30.06 -11.97
C ALA A 81 -11.41 29.90 -13.00
N VAL A 82 -11.22 29.08 -14.04
CA VAL A 82 -12.24 28.80 -15.06
C VAL A 82 -13.41 28.05 -14.43
N LEU A 83 -13.10 27.05 -13.62
CA LEU A 83 -14.09 26.26 -12.89
C LEU A 83 -14.91 27.11 -11.91
N ALA A 84 -14.28 28.02 -11.17
CA ALA A 84 -14.97 28.96 -10.27
C ALA A 84 -15.97 29.87 -11.03
N GLY A 85 -15.57 30.42 -12.17
CA GLY A 85 -16.45 31.22 -13.04
C GLY A 85 -17.65 30.41 -13.53
N ARG A 86 -17.44 29.12 -13.88
CA ARG A 86 -18.50 28.23 -14.35
C ARG A 86 -19.48 27.85 -13.25
N LEU A 87 -18.99 27.56 -12.04
CA LEU A 87 -19.82 27.31 -10.86
C LEU A 87 -20.67 28.54 -10.51
N ALA A 88 -20.08 29.73 -10.52
CA ALA A 88 -20.80 30.98 -10.26
C ALA A 88 -21.89 31.27 -11.32
N SER A 89 -21.62 31.00 -12.61
CA SER A 89 -22.61 31.10 -13.68
C SER A 89 -23.79 30.12 -13.46
N LEU A 90 -23.52 28.89 -13.18
CA LEU A 90 -24.55 27.88 -12.90
C LEU A 90 -25.43 28.31 -11.70
N GLN A 91 -24.80 28.83 -10.64
CA GLN A 91 -25.51 29.33 -9.47
C GLN A 91 -26.42 30.53 -9.82
N ALA A 92 -25.94 31.45 -10.62
CA ALA A 92 -26.71 32.63 -11.10
C ALA A 92 -27.88 32.20 -12.00
N ASP A 93 -27.71 31.17 -12.81
CA ASP A 93 -28.74 30.55 -13.62
C ASP A 93 -29.77 29.75 -12.82
N GLY A 94 -29.66 29.73 -11.49
CA GLY A 94 -30.61 29.07 -10.59
C GLY A 94 -30.40 27.56 -10.43
N VAL A 95 -29.25 27.02 -10.85
CA VAL A 95 -28.84 25.66 -10.50
C VAL A 95 -28.63 25.57 -8.98
N ARG A 96 -29.07 24.49 -8.37
CA ARG A 96 -29.03 24.28 -6.91
C ARG A 96 -28.10 23.12 -6.48
N ALA A 97 -27.73 22.25 -7.41
CA ALA A 97 -26.74 21.20 -7.16
C ALA A 97 -25.86 20.99 -8.39
N VAL A 98 -24.56 20.89 -8.21
CA VAL A 98 -23.59 20.65 -9.29
C VAL A 98 -22.80 19.39 -8.94
N VAL A 99 -22.96 18.35 -9.74
CA VAL A 99 -22.16 17.13 -9.64
C VAL A 99 -20.86 17.34 -10.39
N CYS A 100 -19.73 17.16 -9.70
CA CYS A 100 -18.41 17.31 -10.27
C CYS A 100 -17.79 15.94 -10.53
N ASP A 101 -17.42 15.63 -11.77
CA ASP A 101 -16.66 14.45 -12.10
C ASP A 101 -15.27 14.53 -11.47
N CYS A 102 -14.75 13.38 -11.01
CA CYS A 102 -13.49 13.35 -10.30
C CYS A 102 -12.89 11.94 -10.33
N GLU A 103 -11.63 11.82 -10.70
CA GLU A 103 -10.87 10.56 -10.75
C GLU A 103 -9.62 10.56 -9.90
N THR A 104 -9.07 11.74 -9.59
CA THR A 104 -7.81 11.92 -8.88
C THR A 104 -7.97 12.90 -7.71
N ASP A 105 -7.02 12.88 -6.78
CA ASP A 105 -6.98 13.85 -5.68
C ASP A 105 -6.73 15.28 -6.20
N ASP A 106 -6.05 15.43 -7.33
CA ASP A 106 -5.88 16.75 -8.01
C ASP A 106 -7.22 17.28 -8.53
N ASP A 107 -8.10 16.41 -9.05
CA ASP A 107 -9.44 16.84 -9.46
C ASP A 107 -10.23 17.34 -8.23
N LEU A 108 -10.13 16.66 -7.08
CA LEU A 108 -10.72 17.13 -5.82
C LEU A 108 -10.13 18.46 -5.36
N ALA A 109 -8.82 18.65 -5.54
CA ALA A 109 -8.15 19.92 -5.21
C ALA A 109 -8.67 21.07 -6.08
N HIS A 110 -8.80 20.86 -7.39
CA HIS A 110 -9.36 21.86 -8.30
C HIS A 110 -10.80 22.23 -7.92
N ILE A 111 -11.63 21.24 -7.56
CA ILE A 111 -13.01 21.46 -7.10
C ILE A 111 -13.03 22.29 -5.82
N ALA A 112 -12.19 21.94 -4.83
CA ALA A 112 -12.09 22.68 -3.58
C ALA A 112 -11.66 24.13 -3.82
N ASP A 113 -10.53 24.35 -4.50
CA ASP A 113 -9.96 25.68 -4.76
C ASP A 113 -10.94 26.59 -5.53
N ALA A 114 -11.70 26.03 -6.48
CA ALA A 114 -12.69 26.75 -7.26
C ALA A 114 -13.95 27.11 -6.46
N SER A 115 -14.33 26.28 -5.48
CA SER A 115 -15.64 26.38 -4.81
C SER A 115 -15.60 27.06 -3.44
N VAL A 116 -14.46 27.11 -2.74
CA VAL A 116 -14.37 27.68 -1.36
C VAL A 116 -14.70 29.16 -1.27
N ARG A 117 -14.65 29.89 -2.39
CA ARG A 117 -14.99 31.33 -2.47
C ARG A 117 -16.42 31.61 -2.92
N LEU A 118 -17.20 30.56 -3.22
CA LEU A 118 -18.60 30.74 -3.61
C LEU A 118 -19.43 31.14 -2.40
N ALA A 119 -20.19 32.24 -2.55
CA ALA A 119 -21.16 32.63 -1.53
C ALA A 119 -22.37 31.68 -1.56
N HIS A 120 -22.91 31.35 -0.38
CA HIS A 120 -24.08 30.48 -0.26
C HIS A 120 -23.89 29.15 -1.00
N ALA A 121 -22.80 28.46 -0.70
CA ALA A 121 -22.52 27.11 -1.20
C ALA A 121 -22.12 26.18 -0.04
N PHE A 122 -22.38 24.89 -0.21
CA PHE A 122 -21.94 23.85 0.69
C PHE A 122 -21.45 22.63 -0.11
N TRP A 123 -20.64 21.80 0.55
CA TRP A 123 -20.02 20.67 -0.10
C TRP A 123 -20.64 19.35 0.33
N VAL A 124 -20.81 18.47 -0.63
CA VAL A 124 -21.29 17.09 -0.44
C VAL A 124 -20.21 16.18 -1.03
N GLY A 125 -19.47 15.52 -0.16
CA GLY A 125 -18.32 14.71 -0.57
C GLY A 125 -18.09 13.51 0.32
N SER A 126 -16.98 12.84 0.05
CA SER A 126 -16.44 11.74 0.84
C SER A 126 -15.25 12.23 1.69
N ALA A 127 -14.60 11.30 2.38
CA ALA A 127 -13.34 11.55 3.08
C ALA A 127 -12.22 12.07 2.14
N GLY A 128 -12.29 11.80 0.84
CA GLY A 128 -11.33 12.33 -0.14
C GLY A 128 -11.43 13.85 -0.35
N LEU A 129 -12.63 14.42 -0.27
CA LEU A 129 -12.81 15.86 -0.45
C LEU A 129 -12.38 16.68 0.78
N ALA A 130 -12.51 16.12 1.98
CA ALA A 130 -12.30 16.86 3.22
C ALA A 130 -10.87 17.44 3.37
N PRO A 131 -9.77 16.73 3.10
CA PRO A 131 -8.42 17.28 3.20
C PRO A 131 -8.17 18.43 2.23
N THR A 132 -8.72 18.35 1.02
CA THR A 132 -8.57 19.40 0.00
C THR A 132 -9.33 20.65 0.39
N LEU A 133 -10.52 20.55 0.99
CA LEU A 133 -11.27 21.67 1.53
C LEU A 133 -10.56 22.34 2.71
N ILE A 134 -10.01 21.57 3.65
CA ILE A 134 -9.24 22.08 4.80
C ILE A 134 -8.08 22.93 4.29
N ARG A 135 -7.33 22.44 3.30
CA ARG A 135 -6.23 23.16 2.66
C ARG A 135 -6.71 24.43 1.95
N ALA A 136 -7.73 24.33 1.11
CA ALA A 136 -8.27 25.45 0.33
C ALA A 136 -8.87 26.57 1.21
N LEU A 137 -9.42 26.20 2.38
CA LEU A 137 -9.94 27.13 3.39
C LEU A 137 -8.86 27.71 4.31
N GLY A 138 -7.62 27.22 4.22
CA GLY A 138 -6.53 27.65 5.11
C GLY A 138 -6.73 27.24 6.57
N LEU A 139 -7.52 26.19 6.84
CA LEU A 139 -7.85 25.73 8.20
C LEU A 139 -6.76 24.84 8.82
N GLY A 140 -5.74 24.44 8.07
CA GLY A 140 -4.60 23.69 8.56
C GLY A 140 -3.68 24.61 9.38
N SER A 141 -3.68 24.47 10.71
CA SER A 141 -2.70 25.17 11.55
C SER A 141 -1.40 24.37 11.60
N ALA A 142 -0.25 25.06 11.46
CA ALA A 142 1.08 24.48 11.68
C ALA A 142 1.29 23.97 13.13
N ASN A 143 0.35 24.22 14.04
CA ASN A 143 0.40 23.85 15.45
C ASN A 143 -0.38 22.58 15.81
N ALA A 144 -1.00 21.87 14.86
CA ALA A 144 -1.70 20.61 15.13
C ALA A 144 -0.75 19.47 15.53
N ALA A 145 0.57 19.63 15.36
CA ALA A 145 1.57 18.62 15.73
C ALA A 145 1.95 18.60 17.23
N ALA A 146 1.51 19.56 18.04
CA ALA A 146 1.96 19.71 19.43
C ALA A 146 1.07 19.02 20.48
N GLY A 147 0.03 18.27 20.08
CA GLY A 147 -0.92 17.66 21.00
C GLY A 147 -1.42 16.27 20.59
N ALA A 148 -0.87 15.65 19.57
CA ALA A 148 -1.17 14.27 19.27
C ALA A 148 -0.46 13.38 20.30
N ASP A 149 -1.15 13.09 21.39
CA ASP A 149 -0.87 11.92 22.20
C ASP A 149 -0.83 10.74 21.23
N THR A 150 0.38 10.19 21.00
CA THR A 150 0.55 9.01 20.15
C THR A 150 -0.34 7.94 20.71
N ALA A 151 -1.33 7.50 19.93
CA ALA A 151 -2.31 6.53 20.37
C ALA A 151 -1.60 5.32 20.97
N ALA A 152 -1.65 5.21 22.30
CA ALA A 152 -1.03 4.11 23.02
C ALA A 152 -1.63 2.78 22.52
N PRO A 153 -0.85 1.72 22.37
CA PRO A 153 -1.34 0.39 22.07
C PRO A 153 -2.44 -0.04 23.05
N ALA A 154 -3.31 -0.94 22.63
CA ALA A 154 -4.32 -1.51 23.49
C ALA A 154 -3.68 -2.17 24.72
N THR A 155 -4.15 -1.81 25.92
CA THR A 155 -3.62 -2.36 27.18
C THR A 155 -4.23 -3.72 27.54
N GLY A 156 -4.76 -4.47 26.57
CA GLY A 156 -5.44 -5.76 26.77
C GLY A 156 -5.83 -6.40 25.44
N PRO A 157 -6.59 -7.50 25.47
CA PRO A 157 -7.01 -8.22 24.27
C PRO A 157 -7.91 -7.38 23.37
N ILE A 158 -7.93 -7.68 22.10
CA ILE A 158 -8.68 -6.95 21.08
C ILE A 158 -9.94 -7.72 20.74
N LEU A 159 -11.08 -7.02 20.74
CA LEU A 159 -12.33 -7.52 20.19
C LEU A 159 -12.51 -7.00 18.76
N THR A 160 -12.52 -7.90 17.79
CA THR A 160 -12.81 -7.57 16.38
C THR A 160 -14.21 -8.05 16.03
N VAL A 161 -15.06 -7.15 15.52
CA VAL A 161 -16.47 -7.44 15.18
C VAL A 161 -16.69 -7.14 13.70
N VAL A 162 -17.05 -8.17 12.94
CA VAL A 162 -17.38 -8.10 11.52
C VAL A 162 -18.88 -8.28 11.34
N GLY A 163 -19.62 -7.18 11.44
CA GLY A 163 -21.06 -7.17 11.21
C GLY A 163 -21.46 -6.95 9.74
N SER A 164 -20.48 -6.71 8.87
CA SER A 164 -20.70 -6.52 7.44
C SER A 164 -20.87 -7.86 6.73
N MET A 165 -21.90 -7.96 5.90
CA MET A 165 -22.15 -9.12 5.02
C MET A 165 -21.36 -9.06 3.69
N SER A 166 -20.44 -8.10 3.54
CA SER A 166 -19.59 -7.94 2.36
C SER A 166 -18.60 -9.10 2.23
N SER A 167 -18.44 -9.66 1.04
CA SER A 167 -17.42 -10.67 0.73
C SER A 167 -16.02 -10.17 1.06
N VAL A 168 -15.76 -8.87 0.87
CA VAL A 168 -14.51 -8.20 1.23
C VAL A 168 -14.24 -8.29 2.74
N SER A 169 -15.23 -8.00 3.59
CA SER A 169 -15.05 -8.07 5.05
C SER A 169 -14.79 -9.50 5.55
N HIS A 170 -15.42 -10.49 4.92
CA HIS A 170 -15.17 -11.90 5.25
C HIS A 170 -13.79 -12.39 4.79
N ALA A 171 -13.33 -11.97 3.60
CA ALA A 171 -11.97 -12.25 3.16
C ALA A 171 -10.93 -11.64 4.12
N GLN A 172 -11.16 -10.43 4.60
CA GLN A 172 -10.32 -9.76 5.60
C GLN A 172 -10.35 -10.48 6.96
N ALA A 173 -11.49 -11.00 7.38
CA ALA A 173 -11.61 -11.80 8.61
C ALA A 173 -10.83 -13.12 8.52
N ASN A 174 -10.84 -13.76 7.35
CA ASN A 174 -10.06 -14.96 7.08
C ASN A 174 -8.54 -14.65 7.10
N ASP A 175 -8.13 -13.52 6.52
CA ASP A 175 -6.74 -13.05 6.57
C ASP A 175 -6.29 -12.79 8.01
N LEU A 176 -7.12 -12.12 8.82
CA LEU A 176 -6.85 -11.90 10.23
C LEU A 176 -6.71 -13.22 10.99
N THR A 177 -7.59 -14.18 10.74
CA THR A 177 -7.55 -15.50 11.38
C THR A 177 -6.26 -16.25 11.02
N ALA A 178 -5.85 -16.20 9.76
CA ALA A 178 -4.60 -16.79 9.30
C ALA A 178 -3.38 -16.09 9.89
N THR A 179 -3.41 -14.76 10.01
CA THR A 179 -2.32 -13.93 10.53
C THR A 179 -2.13 -14.11 12.04
N ALA A 180 -3.22 -14.11 12.81
CA ALA A 180 -3.17 -14.18 14.28
C ALA A 180 -3.02 -15.61 14.81
N GLY A 181 -3.35 -16.63 14.00
CA GLY A 181 -3.20 -18.04 14.36
C GLY A 181 -3.89 -18.41 15.68
N GLY A 182 -3.21 -19.18 16.53
CA GLY A 182 -3.76 -19.66 17.81
C GLY A 182 -4.01 -18.58 18.88
N ALA A 183 -3.52 -17.37 18.68
CA ALA A 183 -3.73 -16.24 19.60
C ALA A 183 -5.16 -15.65 19.50
N LEU A 184 -5.88 -15.94 18.43
CA LEU A 184 -7.21 -15.43 18.14
C LEU A 184 -8.30 -16.50 18.34
N LEU A 185 -9.34 -16.20 19.12
CA LEU A 185 -10.56 -16.96 19.14
C LEU A 185 -11.49 -16.46 18.03
N ALA A 186 -11.64 -17.20 16.95
CA ALA A 186 -12.59 -16.87 15.89
C ALA A 186 -13.97 -17.53 16.15
N LEU A 187 -15.03 -16.75 16.10
CA LEU A 187 -16.42 -17.16 16.32
C LEU A 187 -17.28 -16.71 15.14
N GLU A 188 -17.79 -17.64 14.38
CA GLU A 188 -18.77 -17.36 13.33
C GLU A 188 -20.18 -17.60 13.84
N LEU A 189 -21.05 -16.59 13.71
CA LEU A 189 -22.41 -16.61 14.22
C LEU A 189 -23.41 -16.74 13.07
N PRO A 190 -24.25 -17.78 13.08
CA PRO A 190 -25.43 -17.80 12.20
C PRO A 190 -26.34 -16.63 12.51
N ILE A 191 -26.94 -16.02 11.49
CA ILE A 191 -27.84 -14.86 11.67
C ILE A 191 -29.03 -15.23 12.56
N ASP A 192 -29.58 -16.44 12.40
CA ASP A 192 -30.69 -16.97 13.18
C ASP A 192 -30.35 -17.08 14.69
N ALA A 193 -29.08 -17.27 15.01
CA ALA A 193 -28.62 -17.31 16.40
C ALA A 193 -28.79 -15.94 17.13
N LEU A 194 -28.89 -14.85 16.37
CA LEU A 194 -29.16 -13.54 16.95
C LEU A 194 -30.60 -13.37 17.44
N ASP A 195 -31.53 -14.24 17.04
CA ASP A 195 -32.94 -14.20 17.43
C ASP A 195 -33.24 -14.96 18.73
N THR A 196 -32.25 -15.77 19.20
CA THR A 196 -32.37 -16.54 20.44
C THR A 196 -31.41 -16.02 21.52
N PRO A 197 -31.74 -16.10 22.81
CA PRO A 197 -30.83 -15.70 23.89
C PRO A 197 -29.54 -16.53 23.83
N GLN A 198 -28.42 -15.87 23.54
CA GLN A 198 -27.10 -16.48 23.42
C GLN A 198 -26.21 -16.16 24.65
N ALA A 199 -26.75 -16.33 25.86
CA ALA A 199 -26.01 -16.03 27.10
C ALA A 199 -24.68 -16.75 27.21
N GLY A 200 -24.58 -17.99 26.70
CA GLY A 200 -23.34 -18.76 26.67
C GLY A 200 -22.28 -18.20 25.68
N LEU A 201 -22.71 -17.50 24.62
CA LEU A 201 -21.78 -16.90 23.66
C LEU A 201 -21.14 -15.63 24.23
N THR A 202 -21.95 -14.74 24.82
CA THR A 202 -21.44 -13.54 25.51
C THR A 202 -20.42 -13.92 26.56
N GLN A 203 -20.71 -14.95 27.36
CA GLN A 203 -19.78 -15.42 28.38
C GLN A 203 -18.49 -15.99 27.78
N ARG A 204 -18.57 -16.77 26.71
CA ARG A 204 -17.36 -17.29 26.00
C ARG A 204 -16.46 -16.16 25.48
N VAL A 205 -17.06 -15.06 24.97
CA VAL A 205 -16.29 -13.89 24.54
C VAL A 205 -15.65 -13.22 25.74
N ILE A 206 -16.37 -13.03 26.84
CA ILE A 206 -15.85 -12.45 28.08
C ILE A 206 -14.71 -13.29 28.64
N ASP A 207 -14.90 -14.61 28.76
CA ASP A 207 -13.90 -15.53 29.30
C ASP A 207 -12.60 -15.47 28.46
N ALA A 208 -12.71 -15.52 27.14
CA ALA A 208 -11.56 -15.42 26.25
C ALA A 208 -10.80 -14.08 26.40
N LEU A 209 -11.52 -12.96 26.49
CA LEU A 209 -10.91 -11.66 26.73
C LEU A 209 -10.26 -11.59 28.12
N CYS A 210 -10.89 -12.14 29.17
CA CYS A 210 -10.30 -12.22 30.51
C CYS A 210 -9.07 -13.11 30.56
N GLU A 211 -8.98 -14.14 29.72
CA GLU A 211 -7.80 -14.99 29.54
C GLU A 211 -6.67 -14.31 28.73
N GLY A 212 -6.91 -13.08 28.25
CA GLY A 212 -5.95 -12.30 27.46
C GLY A 212 -5.92 -12.70 25.98
N ARG A 213 -6.88 -13.47 25.49
CA ARG A 213 -7.02 -13.87 24.08
C ARG A 213 -7.79 -12.85 23.28
N ASP A 214 -7.30 -12.55 22.09
CA ASP A 214 -8.02 -11.73 21.11
C ASP A 214 -9.23 -12.50 20.57
N VAL A 215 -10.31 -11.80 20.26
CA VAL A 215 -11.57 -12.40 19.79
C VAL A 215 -12.01 -11.76 18.48
N LEU A 216 -12.31 -12.60 17.49
CA LEU A 216 -12.96 -12.22 16.24
C LEU A 216 -14.38 -12.79 16.21
N VAL A 217 -15.37 -11.93 16.01
CA VAL A 217 -16.77 -12.33 15.83
C VAL A 217 -17.21 -11.94 14.42
N THR A 218 -17.68 -12.91 13.64
CA THR A 218 -18.21 -12.71 12.29
C THR A 218 -19.64 -13.22 12.19
N LEU A 219 -20.44 -12.65 11.28
CA LEU A 219 -21.76 -13.18 10.92
C LEU A 219 -21.61 -14.15 9.74
N SER A 220 -22.30 -15.29 9.76
CA SER A 220 -22.27 -16.28 8.68
C SER A 220 -22.93 -15.75 7.40
N GLN A 221 -22.34 -16.07 6.24
CA GLN A 221 -22.90 -15.71 4.92
C GLN A 221 -24.01 -16.67 4.45
N ALA A 222 -24.29 -17.76 5.18
CA ALA A 222 -25.17 -18.84 4.71
C ALA A 222 -26.64 -18.41 4.55
N THR A 223 -27.07 -17.36 5.25
CA THR A 223 -28.44 -16.83 5.17
C THR A 223 -28.42 -15.32 4.87
N ARG A 224 -28.83 -14.92 3.68
CA ARG A 224 -29.00 -13.50 3.32
C ARG A 224 -30.31 -12.97 3.90
N GLY A 225 -30.24 -12.07 4.88
CA GLY A 225 -31.37 -11.26 5.33
C GLY A 225 -31.69 -10.10 4.36
N SER A 226 -32.90 -9.55 4.42
CA SER A 226 -33.25 -8.33 3.70
C SER A 226 -32.50 -7.11 4.29
N SER A 227 -32.33 -6.02 3.53
CA SER A 227 -31.71 -4.78 4.04
C SER A 227 -32.47 -4.17 5.22
N ALA A 228 -33.79 -4.38 5.30
CA ALA A 228 -34.61 -3.98 6.42
C ALA A 228 -34.25 -4.72 7.72
N ASP A 229 -33.75 -5.93 7.65
CA ASP A 229 -33.27 -6.72 8.78
C ASP A 229 -31.87 -6.32 9.25
N GLY A 230 -31.06 -5.67 8.40
CA GLY A 230 -29.67 -5.33 8.70
C GLY A 230 -29.49 -4.51 9.97
N LEU A 231 -30.28 -3.45 10.18
CA LEU A 231 -30.29 -2.63 11.41
C LEU A 231 -30.66 -3.44 12.64
N ARG A 232 -31.63 -4.36 12.51
CA ARG A 232 -32.04 -5.25 13.59
C ARG A 232 -30.91 -6.17 14.02
N PHE A 233 -30.20 -6.76 13.04
CA PHE A 233 -29.05 -7.63 13.30
C PHE A 233 -27.89 -6.88 13.94
N CYS A 234 -27.56 -5.67 13.44
CA CYS A 234 -26.53 -4.83 14.06
C CYS A 234 -26.84 -4.53 15.53
N ARG A 235 -28.09 -4.17 15.87
CA ARG A 235 -28.51 -3.89 17.25
C ARG A 235 -28.45 -5.13 18.14
N ARG A 236 -28.83 -6.30 17.63
CA ARG A 236 -28.79 -7.56 18.38
C ARG A 236 -27.34 -8.03 18.62
N LEU A 237 -26.52 -7.97 17.59
CA LEU A 237 -25.10 -8.25 17.71
C LEU A 237 -24.45 -7.30 18.73
N ALA A 238 -24.80 -6.02 18.69
CA ALA A 238 -24.32 -5.04 19.64
C ALA A 238 -24.74 -5.34 21.07
N ALA A 239 -26.01 -5.67 21.29
CA ALA A 239 -26.51 -6.03 22.60
C ALA A 239 -25.84 -7.29 23.19
N LEU A 240 -25.48 -8.23 22.32
CA LEU A 240 -24.78 -9.46 22.69
C LEU A 240 -23.32 -9.20 23.07
N LEU A 241 -22.64 -8.26 22.37
CA LEU A 241 -21.19 -8.03 22.54
C LEU A 241 -20.84 -6.84 23.42
N ALA A 242 -21.75 -5.89 23.64
CA ALA A 242 -21.52 -4.73 24.51
C ALA A 242 -21.07 -5.11 25.94
N PRO A 243 -21.61 -6.16 26.60
CA PRO A 243 -21.11 -6.60 27.90
C PRO A 243 -19.67 -7.08 27.93
N ALA A 244 -19.10 -7.46 26.77
CA ALA A 244 -17.71 -7.89 26.66
C ALA A 244 -16.71 -6.73 26.49
N LEU A 245 -17.16 -5.55 26.04
CA LEU A 245 -16.28 -4.39 25.80
C LEU A 245 -15.51 -3.91 27.04
N PRO A 246 -16.02 -3.94 28.27
CA PRO A 246 -15.21 -3.63 29.45
C PRO A 246 -13.99 -4.52 29.64
N HIS A 247 -13.96 -5.71 29.06
CA HIS A 247 -12.87 -6.69 29.15
C HIS A 247 -11.91 -6.60 27.95
N ALA A 248 -12.28 -5.86 26.90
CA ALA A 248 -11.41 -5.66 25.72
C ALA A 248 -10.47 -4.48 25.94
N GLY A 249 -9.18 -4.62 25.57
CA GLY A 249 -8.19 -3.56 25.55
C GLY A 249 -8.30 -2.66 24.32
N GLY A 250 -8.90 -3.15 23.24
CA GLY A 250 -9.16 -2.42 21.99
C GLY A 250 -10.36 -3.00 21.23
N LEU A 251 -10.93 -2.20 20.33
CA LEU A 251 -12.07 -2.59 19.48
C LEU A 251 -11.75 -2.33 18.01
N VAL A 252 -11.99 -3.34 17.16
CA VAL A 252 -12.08 -3.17 15.70
C VAL A 252 -13.50 -3.51 15.26
N ALA A 253 -14.21 -2.58 14.61
CA ALA A 253 -15.58 -2.80 14.16
C ALA A 253 -15.75 -2.50 12.66
N THR A 254 -16.24 -3.49 11.89
CA THR A 254 -16.54 -3.31 10.47
C THR A 254 -18.04 -3.17 10.22
N GLY A 255 -18.37 -2.23 9.33
CA GLY A 255 -19.74 -1.80 9.06
C GLY A 255 -20.13 -0.61 9.94
N GLY A 256 -20.46 0.52 9.32
CA GLY A 256 -20.78 1.76 10.06
C GLY A 256 -21.93 1.58 11.05
N GLU A 257 -22.99 0.86 10.66
CA GLU A 257 -24.14 0.58 11.54
C GLU A 257 -23.78 -0.37 12.68
N THR A 258 -22.91 -1.35 12.44
CA THR A 258 -22.40 -2.26 13.48
C THR A 258 -21.59 -1.50 14.51
N ALA A 259 -20.63 -0.67 14.04
CA ALA A 259 -19.81 0.15 14.92
C ALA A 259 -20.67 1.10 15.75
N ARG A 260 -21.61 1.81 15.11
CA ARG A 260 -22.53 2.72 15.79
C ARG A 260 -23.39 2.01 16.84
N ALA A 261 -23.97 0.87 16.47
CA ALA A 261 -24.84 0.12 17.41
C ALA A 261 -24.05 -0.40 18.62
N LEU A 262 -22.82 -0.89 18.38
CA LEU A 262 -21.96 -1.44 19.43
C LEU A 262 -21.49 -0.35 20.42
N LEU A 263 -21.05 0.79 19.90
CA LEU A 263 -20.61 1.92 20.72
C LEU A 263 -21.77 2.49 21.52
N ALA A 264 -22.93 2.67 20.89
CA ALA A 264 -24.15 3.13 21.59
C ALA A 264 -24.62 2.16 22.70
N ALA A 265 -24.59 0.83 22.42
CA ALA A 265 -24.95 -0.18 23.42
C ALA A 265 -23.96 -0.24 24.60
N ALA A 266 -22.75 0.20 24.40
CA ALA A 266 -21.70 0.34 25.44
C ALA A 266 -21.73 1.70 26.16
N GLY A 267 -22.66 2.61 25.81
CA GLY A 267 -22.75 3.95 26.38
C GLY A 267 -21.61 4.89 25.96
N ILE A 268 -21.07 4.68 24.78
CA ILE A 268 -20.01 5.52 24.20
C ILE A 268 -20.66 6.53 23.25
N ASP A 269 -20.73 7.79 23.68
CA ASP A 269 -21.40 8.89 22.95
C ASP A 269 -20.40 9.77 22.16
N ALA A 270 -19.11 9.71 22.48
CA ALA A 270 -18.09 10.53 21.87
C ALA A 270 -16.83 9.74 21.53
N LEU A 271 -16.24 10.08 20.40
CA LEU A 271 -14.99 9.50 19.91
C LEU A 271 -14.02 10.65 19.60
N GLN A 272 -12.78 10.53 20.06
CA GLN A 272 -11.71 11.45 19.71
C GLN A 272 -10.89 10.84 18.58
N LEU A 273 -10.74 11.55 17.46
CA LEU A 273 -9.87 11.12 16.37
C LEU A 273 -8.41 11.22 16.84
N ALA A 274 -7.67 10.14 16.70
CA ALA A 274 -6.25 10.07 17.08
C ALA A 274 -5.33 9.92 15.88
N ASP A 275 -5.70 9.05 14.90
CA ASP A 275 -4.85 8.69 13.76
C ASP A 275 -5.69 7.99 12.69
N GLU A 276 -5.07 7.56 11.62
CA GLU A 276 -5.66 6.72 10.57
C GLU A 276 -4.78 5.47 10.37
N VAL A 277 -5.38 4.29 10.33
CA VAL A 277 -4.66 3.01 10.10
C VAL A 277 -4.37 2.81 8.62
N GLU A 278 -5.38 3.00 7.80
CA GLU A 278 -5.36 3.03 6.33
C GLU A 278 -6.38 4.06 5.87
N PRO A 279 -6.30 4.61 4.65
CA PRO A 279 -7.27 5.56 4.12
C PRO A 279 -8.72 5.10 4.32
N GLY A 280 -9.49 5.86 5.11
CA GLY A 280 -10.87 5.52 5.48
C GLY A 280 -11.03 4.58 6.68
N MET A 281 -9.96 4.30 7.42
CA MET A 281 -9.96 3.50 8.64
C MET A 281 -9.41 4.31 9.84
N PRO A 282 -10.21 5.20 10.42
CA PRO A 282 -9.75 6.04 11.52
C PRO A 282 -9.47 5.22 12.79
N LEU A 283 -8.37 5.58 13.47
CA LEU A 283 -8.09 5.20 14.84
C LEU A 283 -8.66 6.27 15.77
N LEU A 284 -9.52 5.85 16.65
CA LEU A 284 -10.30 6.68 17.54
C LEU A 284 -10.03 6.31 18.99
N HIS A 285 -10.20 7.24 19.91
CA HIS A 285 -10.25 6.98 21.35
C HIS A 285 -11.65 7.18 21.86
N ALA A 286 -12.17 6.15 22.50
CA ALA A 286 -13.40 6.18 23.30
C ALA A 286 -13.09 6.23 24.79
N ARG A 287 -14.02 6.68 25.61
CA ARG A 287 -14.00 6.49 27.06
C ARG A 287 -15.02 5.44 27.46
N LEU A 288 -14.57 4.37 28.09
CA LEU A 288 -15.43 3.30 28.60
C LEU A 288 -15.07 3.01 30.07
N ALA A 289 -16.02 3.17 30.97
CA ALA A 289 -15.86 2.95 32.41
C ALA A 289 -14.62 3.69 32.99
N GLY A 290 -14.35 4.92 32.53
CA GLY A 290 -13.27 5.77 33.01
C GLY A 290 -11.89 5.51 32.38
N ARG A 291 -11.72 4.47 31.55
CA ARG A 291 -10.48 4.17 30.83
C ARG A 291 -10.58 4.56 29.33
N ALA A 292 -9.43 4.82 28.73
CA ALA A 292 -9.32 4.98 27.28
C ALA A 292 -9.44 3.62 26.59
N LEU A 293 -10.30 3.54 25.55
CA LEU A 293 -10.44 2.38 24.69
C LEU A 293 -10.09 2.82 23.27
N PRO A 294 -9.00 2.33 22.68
CA PRO A 294 -8.72 2.56 21.26
C PRO A 294 -9.72 1.77 20.40
N VAL A 295 -10.25 2.46 19.39
CA VAL A 295 -11.30 1.94 18.50
C VAL A 295 -10.89 2.19 17.07
N VAL A 296 -10.87 1.15 16.23
CA VAL A 296 -10.78 1.28 14.78
C VAL A 296 -12.13 0.97 14.16
N THR A 297 -12.62 1.86 13.31
CA THR A 297 -13.85 1.62 12.55
C THR A 297 -13.55 1.55 11.06
N LYS A 298 -14.29 0.71 10.35
CA LYS A 298 -14.12 0.48 8.91
C LYS A 298 -15.45 0.28 8.21
N ALA A 299 -15.68 0.93 7.08
CA ALA A 299 -16.82 0.60 6.23
C ALA A 299 -16.65 -0.81 5.62
N GLY A 300 -17.73 -1.58 5.49
CA GLY A 300 -17.68 -3.00 5.13
C GLY A 300 -16.94 -3.33 3.84
N GLY A 301 -17.12 -2.53 2.79
CA GLY A 301 -16.46 -2.72 1.49
C GLY A 301 -15.10 -2.03 1.32
N PHE A 302 -14.51 -1.45 2.38
CA PHE A 302 -13.27 -0.69 2.31
C PHE A 302 -12.04 -1.51 2.72
N GLY A 303 -10.86 -1.03 2.25
CA GLY A 303 -9.56 -1.58 2.60
C GLY A 303 -9.15 -2.80 1.78
N GLY A 304 -7.84 -3.05 1.73
CA GLY A 304 -7.26 -4.24 1.10
C GLY A 304 -7.56 -5.54 1.87
N PRO A 305 -7.12 -6.69 1.35
CA PRO A 305 -7.32 -7.99 2.02
C PRO A 305 -6.79 -8.03 3.46
N ALA A 306 -5.69 -7.35 3.75
CA ALA A 306 -5.04 -7.32 5.07
C ALA A 306 -5.57 -6.21 6.00
N ALA A 307 -6.59 -5.44 5.63
CA ALA A 307 -7.04 -4.27 6.39
C ALA A 307 -7.39 -4.57 7.86
N LEU A 308 -8.05 -5.70 8.16
CA LEU A 308 -8.34 -6.09 9.54
C LEU A 308 -7.08 -6.54 10.28
N SER A 309 -6.16 -7.21 9.60
CA SER A 309 -4.85 -7.59 10.18
C SER A 309 -4.00 -6.34 10.48
N CYS A 310 -4.04 -5.32 9.62
CA CYS A 310 -3.38 -4.02 9.88
C CYS A 310 -4.00 -3.32 11.09
N ALA A 311 -5.35 -3.25 11.18
CA ALA A 311 -6.05 -2.68 12.34
C ALA A 311 -5.70 -3.41 13.64
N TRP A 312 -5.73 -4.73 13.61
CA TRP A 312 -5.38 -5.57 14.75
C TRP A 312 -3.93 -5.34 15.19
N ARG A 313 -2.96 -5.39 14.27
CA ARG A 313 -1.54 -5.11 14.56
C ARG A 313 -1.33 -3.70 15.12
N ARG A 314 -2.03 -2.71 14.57
CA ARG A 314 -1.94 -1.31 15.04
C ARG A 314 -2.42 -1.16 16.49
N LEU A 315 -3.45 -1.89 16.90
CA LEU A 315 -3.95 -1.92 18.27
C LEU A 315 -3.13 -2.82 19.18
N ALA A 316 -2.71 -3.99 18.70
CA ALA A 316 -1.95 -4.97 19.50
C ALA A 316 -0.58 -4.42 19.94
N GLY A 317 -0.01 -3.47 19.20
CA GLY A 317 1.37 -3.05 19.36
C GLY A 317 2.36 -4.11 18.85
N ALA A 318 3.61 -3.71 18.66
CA ALA A 318 4.64 -4.58 18.09
C ALA A 318 4.91 -5.85 18.93
N GLU A 319 4.71 -5.81 20.23
CA GLU A 319 5.01 -6.93 21.15
C GLU A 319 3.94 -8.05 21.12
N ARG A 320 2.68 -7.73 20.77
CA ARG A 320 1.57 -8.71 20.78
C ARG A 320 1.24 -9.29 19.40
N ALA A 321 1.73 -8.67 18.35
CA ALA A 321 1.40 -9.05 16.97
C ALA A 321 2.22 -10.25 16.45
N ASP A 322 3.13 -10.82 17.25
CA ASP A 322 3.94 -12.00 16.87
C ASP A 322 3.40 -13.26 17.55
N PRO A 323 2.75 -14.20 16.80
CA PRO A 323 2.25 -15.46 17.35
C PRO A 323 3.34 -16.38 17.91
N ALA A 324 4.62 -16.17 17.56
CA ALA A 324 5.74 -16.98 18.06
C ALA A 324 6.14 -16.62 19.50
N SER A 325 5.69 -15.46 20.05
CA SER A 325 6.06 -15.02 21.39
C SER A 325 5.29 -15.69 22.54
N LEU A 326 4.20 -16.43 22.25
CA LEU A 326 3.33 -17.04 23.26
C LEU A 326 3.79 -18.41 23.79
N THR A 327 4.85 -18.98 23.24
CA THR A 327 5.35 -20.31 23.66
C THR A 327 6.54 -20.28 24.62
N THR A 328 7.05 -19.12 25.00
CA THR A 328 8.19 -19.03 25.93
C THR A 328 8.01 -17.94 26.99
N LEU A 329 7.09 -18.15 27.94
CA LEU A 329 7.15 -17.49 29.25
C LEU A 329 8.07 -18.29 30.17
N SER A 330 9.38 -18.24 29.92
CA SER A 330 10.40 -18.47 30.95
C SER A 330 11.55 -17.52 30.72
N LYS A 331 11.63 -16.54 31.62
CA LYS A 331 12.79 -15.74 32.02
C LYS A 331 13.91 -15.54 30.98
N GLY A 332 14.03 -14.32 30.44
CA GLY A 332 15.27 -13.87 29.86
C GLY A 332 15.10 -12.81 28.76
N ASN A 333 15.47 -11.58 29.05
CA ASN A 333 15.87 -10.48 28.19
C ASN A 333 14.98 -10.13 26.96
N PRO A 334 14.51 -8.88 26.79
CA PRO A 334 13.78 -8.46 25.58
C PRO A 334 14.74 -8.55 24.40
N ALA A 335 14.51 -9.54 23.51
CA ALA A 335 15.15 -9.58 22.21
C ALA A 335 14.70 -8.36 21.42
N MET A 336 15.61 -7.41 21.19
CA MET A 336 15.43 -6.32 20.24
C MET A 336 15.10 -6.95 18.88
N THR A 337 13.91 -6.66 18.34
CA THR A 337 13.56 -7.02 16.95
C THR A 337 14.66 -6.46 16.03
N TYR A 338 15.31 -7.35 15.29
CA TYR A 338 16.40 -6.96 14.39
C TYR A 338 15.87 -6.00 13.32
N ARG A 339 16.38 -4.77 13.29
CA ARG A 339 16.11 -3.81 12.24
C ARG A 339 17.29 -3.82 11.27
N PRO A 340 17.09 -4.21 10.00
CA PRO A 340 18.18 -4.28 9.03
C PRO A 340 18.77 -2.89 8.74
N VAL A 341 20.07 -2.83 8.47
CA VAL A 341 20.73 -1.62 7.98
C VAL A 341 20.57 -1.56 6.46
N ILE A 342 19.80 -0.58 5.99
CA ILE A 342 19.55 -0.38 4.56
C ILE A 342 20.44 0.75 4.02
N GLY A 343 21.37 0.41 3.14
CA GLY A 343 22.18 1.39 2.42
C GLY A 343 21.39 2.03 1.27
N ILE A 344 21.31 3.35 1.28
CA ILE A 344 20.53 4.13 0.30
C ILE A 344 21.50 4.88 -0.59
N THR A 345 21.59 4.55 -1.86
CA THR A 345 22.42 5.34 -2.79
C THR A 345 21.68 6.61 -3.20
N MET A 346 22.37 7.76 -3.19
CA MET A 346 21.76 9.04 -3.54
C MET A 346 21.32 9.13 -5.02
N GLY A 347 21.88 8.26 -5.90
CA GLY A 347 21.58 8.26 -7.33
C GLY A 347 22.18 9.46 -8.05
N ASP A 348 21.56 9.86 -9.16
CA ASP A 348 22.01 11.06 -9.90
C ASP A 348 21.71 12.33 -9.10
N ALA A 349 22.76 13.05 -8.72
CA ALA A 349 22.65 14.27 -7.92
C ALA A 349 21.95 15.44 -8.63
N ALA A 350 21.86 15.41 -9.96
CA ALA A 350 21.12 16.41 -10.75
C ALA A 350 19.63 16.06 -10.91
N GLY A 351 19.23 14.84 -10.51
CA GLY A 351 17.84 14.35 -10.55
C GLY A 351 17.08 14.50 -9.24
N VAL A 352 15.94 13.81 -9.15
CA VAL A 352 15.04 13.82 -7.97
C VAL A 352 15.53 12.94 -6.81
N GLY A 353 16.58 12.12 -7.00
CA GLY A 353 17.12 11.21 -5.99
C GLY A 353 17.28 11.85 -4.61
N PRO A 354 18.05 12.97 -4.49
CA PRO A 354 18.24 13.65 -3.21
C PRO A 354 16.94 14.13 -2.56
N GLU A 355 15.95 14.60 -3.35
CA GLU A 355 14.65 15.09 -2.85
C GLU A 355 13.80 13.97 -2.28
N ILE A 356 13.64 12.87 -3.04
CA ILE A 356 12.80 11.74 -2.60
C ILE A 356 13.39 11.05 -1.36
N ILE A 357 14.73 11.02 -1.22
CA ILE A 357 15.39 10.50 -0.02
C ILE A 357 15.07 11.37 1.18
N MET A 358 15.24 12.69 1.07
CA MET A 358 14.95 13.60 2.18
C MET A 358 13.49 13.52 2.61
N LYS A 359 12.56 13.44 1.66
CA LYS A 359 11.12 13.27 1.95
C LYS A 359 10.82 11.90 2.57
N ALA A 360 11.33 10.81 2.01
CA ALA A 360 11.10 9.47 2.55
C ALA A 360 11.59 9.34 4.00
N LEU A 361 12.71 9.97 4.35
CA LEU A 361 13.26 9.94 5.70
C LEU A 361 12.52 10.86 6.69
N THR A 362 11.50 11.62 6.26
CA THR A 362 10.53 12.26 7.18
C THR A 362 9.54 11.27 7.77
N HIS A 363 9.39 10.09 7.18
CA HIS A 363 8.46 9.07 7.65
C HIS A 363 9.06 8.27 8.80
N ARG A 364 8.45 8.37 9.98
CA ARG A 364 8.90 7.66 11.19
C ARG A 364 8.90 6.14 10.99
N SER A 365 7.95 5.63 10.23
CA SER A 365 7.82 4.21 9.89
C SER A 365 9.07 3.61 9.24
N VAL A 366 9.86 4.40 8.50
CA VAL A 366 11.14 3.94 7.93
C VAL A 366 12.12 3.55 9.05
N TYR A 367 12.24 4.41 10.08
CA TYR A 367 13.14 4.17 11.23
C TYR A 367 12.62 3.09 12.18
N GLU A 368 11.33 2.81 12.16
CA GLU A 368 10.73 1.70 12.90
C GLU A 368 11.03 0.34 12.25
N GLN A 369 11.03 0.31 10.91
CA GLN A 369 11.26 -0.91 10.12
C GLN A 369 12.74 -1.22 9.90
N CYS A 370 13.59 -0.20 9.73
CA CYS A 370 15.01 -0.39 9.42
C CYS A 370 15.90 0.67 10.08
N ARG A 371 17.19 0.56 9.82
CA ARG A 371 18.25 1.51 10.13
C ARG A 371 18.73 2.12 8.80
N PRO A 372 18.13 3.23 8.34
CA PRO A 372 18.48 3.83 7.05
C PRO A 372 19.83 4.54 7.12
N LEU A 373 20.68 4.31 6.09
CA LEU A 373 21.97 4.94 5.94
C LEU A 373 22.17 5.40 4.50
N VAL A 374 22.35 6.70 4.29
CA VAL A 374 22.57 7.24 2.95
C VAL A 374 24.05 7.14 2.56
N ILE A 375 24.31 6.76 1.32
CA ILE A 375 25.63 6.86 0.68
C ILE A 375 25.50 7.90 -0.42
N GLY A 376 26.15 9.06 -0.24
CA GLY A 376 25.90 10.19 -1.11
C GLY A 376 26.77 11.42 -0.78
N ASP A 377 26.14 12.59 -0.87
CA ASP A 377 26.77 13.89 -0.61
C ASP A 377 25.90 14.70 0.35
N THR A 378 26.43 15.02 1.52
CA THR A 378 25.66 15.69 2.60
C THR A 378 25.27 17.11 2.22
N ALA A 379 26.10 17.83 1.46
CA ALA A 379 25.79 19.18 1.01
C ALA A 379 24.58 19.16 0.04
N ARG A 380 24.55 18.18 -0.86
CA ARG A 380 23.46 17.99 -1.82
C ARG A 380 22.16 17.59 -1.14
N LEU A 381 22.18 16.69 -0.18
CA LEU A 381 21.03 16.31 0.62
C LEU A 381 20.45 17.48 1.40
N ARG A 382 21.32 18.30 2.04
CA ARG A 382 20.86 19.52 2.75
C ARG A 382 20.19 20.52 1.80
N ASP A 383 20.73 20.71 0.58
CA ASP A 383 20.12 21.57 -0.42
C ASP A 383 18.77 21.03 -0.89
N ALA A 384 18.68 19.74 -1.20
CA ALA A 384 17.45 19.08 -1.58
C ALA A 384 16.38 19.16 -0.47
N GLY A 385 16.77 18.94 0.81
CA GLY A 385 15.88 19.09 1.95
C GLY A 385 15.30 20.52 2.05
N ARG A 386 16.13 21.56 1.92
CA ARG A 386 15.66 22.96 1.92
C ARG A 386 14.63 23.20 0.81
N ARG A 387 14.90 22.73 -0.41
CA ARG A 387 13.99 22.87 -1.56
C ARG A 387 12.67 22.13 -1.38
N ALA A 388 12.72 20.96 -0.75
CA ALA A 388 11.54 20.15 -0.44
C ALA A 388 10.79 20.59 0.83
N GLY A 389 11.26 21.63 1.53
CA GLY A 389 10.66 22.06 2.80
C GLY A 389 10.85 21.08 3.96
N VAL A 390 11.86 20.22 3.89
CA VAL A 390 12.16 19.18 4.88
C VAL A 390 13.21 19.69 5.88
N SER A 391 12.90 19.60 7.17
CA SER A 391 13.78 20.02 8.28
C SER A 391 14.34 18.79 9.00
N LEU A 392 15.25 18.06 8.34
CA LEU A 392 16.01 16.96 8.96
C LEU A 392 17.48 17.37 9.12
N GLU A 393 18.09 16.93 10.22
CA GLU A 393 19.53 17.05 10.40
C GLU A 393 20.24 16.06 9.46
N VAL A 394 21.17 16.53 8.63
CA VAL A 394 22.02 15.66 7.79
C VAL A 394 23.42 15.59 8.42
N ARG A 395 23.80 14.40 8.87
CA ARG A 395 25.07 14.14 9.55
C ARG A 395 26.01 13.35 8.66
N SER A 396 27.23 13.87 8.47
CA SER A 396 28.30 13.13 7.81
C SER A 396 28.92 12.12 8.77
N ILE A 397 29.12 10.89 8.31
CA ILE A 397 29.81 9.82 9.03
C ILE A 397 30.75 9.08 8.10
N GLU A 398 31.73 8.38 8.66
CA GLU A 398 32.70 7.60 7.88
C GLU A 398 32.33 6.13 7.73
N ARG A 399 31.70 5.54 8.74
CA ARG A 399 31.37 4.11 8.80
C ARG A 399 29.94 3.87 9.28
N PRO A 400 29.29 2.77 8.87
CA PRO A 400 27.94 2.42 9.35
C PRO A 400 27.83 2.34 10.88
N ALA A 401 28.91 1.93 11.56
CA ALA A 401 28.94 1.83 13.02
C ALA A 401 28.82 3.18 13.74
N ASP A 402 29.12 4.28 13.05
CA ASP A 402 29.06 5.64 13.60
C ASP A 402 27.67 6.27 13.46
N ALA A 403 26.73 5.57 12.81
CA ALA A 403 25.39 6.06 12.54
C ALA A 403 24.51 6.10 13.81
N ALA A 404 23.70 7.15 13.94
CA ALA A 404 22.75 7.32 15.05
C ALA A 404 21.47 6.48 14.85
N PHE A 405 21.09 6.24 13.59
CA PHE A 405 19.85 5.55 13.20
C PHE A 405 18.62 6.07 13.96
N ARG A 406 18.54 7.37 14.14
CA ARG A 406 17.50 8.05 14.90
C ARG A 406 16.61 8.89 14.01
N TYR A 407 15.30 8.79 14.19
CA TYR A 407 14.35 9.67 13.51
C TYR A 407 14.71 11.15 13.72
N GLY A 408 14.60 11.93 12.66
CA GLY A 408 15.00 13.34 12.62
C GLY A 408 16.46 13.57 12.20
N VAL A 409 17.27 12.50 12.10
CA VAL A 409 18.68 12.56 11.67
C VAL A 409 18.88 11.66 10.45
N VAL A 410 19.42 12.21 9.39
CA VAL A 410 19.87 11.50 8.19
C VAL A 410 21.36 11.24 8.30
N ASP A 411 21.73 10.02 8.66
CA ASP A 411 23.13 9.61 8.63
C ASP A 411 23.57 9.37 7.17
N CYS A 412 24.69 9.97 6.77
CA CYS A 412 25.21 9.88 5.40
C CYS A 412 26.71 9.61 5.42
N ILE A 413 27.10 8.52 4.72
CA ILE A 413 28.51 8.35 4.33
C ILE A 413 28.75 9.32 3.17
N ASP A 414 29.49 10.39 3.48
CA ASP A 414 29.71 11.53 2.60
C ASP A 414 30.92 11.30 1.71
N LEU A 415 30.73 11.19 0.40
CA LEU A 415 31.83 11.03 -0.55
C LEU A 415 32.35 12.38 -1.06
N GLY A 416 31.62 13.49 -0.87
CA GLY A 416 32.07 14.85 -1.21
C GLY A 416 32.36 15.06 -2.70
N LEU A 417 31.62 14.38 -3.59
CA LEU A 417 31.89 14.36 -5.05
C LEU A 417 31.16 15.45 -5.81
N ILE A 418 30.12 16.06 -5.23
CA ILE A 418 29.23 16.98 -5.93
C ILE A 418 29.60 18.43 -5.66
N PRO A 419 29.97 19.21 -6.69
CA PRO A 419 30.15 20.65 -6.55
C PRO A 419 28.87 21.35 -6.05
N ALA A 420 29.02 22.36 -5.21
CA ALA A 420 27.89 23.06 -4.61
C ALA A 420 26.99 23.78 -5.65
N ASP A 421 27.54 24.14 -6.77
CA ASP A 421 26.87 24.83 -7.88
C ASP A 421 26.35 23.89 -8.97
N LEU A 422 26.40 22.56 -8.79
CA LEU A 422 25.86 21.61 -9.76
C LEU A 422 24.36 21.87 -9.99
N PRO A 423 23.92 22.21 -11.22
CA PRO A 423 22.51 22.49 -11.48
C PRO A 423 21.65 21.23 -11.40
N TYR A 424 20.39 21.39 -10.97
CA TYR A 424 19.36 20.36 -11.08
C TYR A 424 18.78 20.30 -12.51
N GLY A 425 18.29 19.13 -12.90
CA GLY A 425 17.60 18.92 -14.16
C GLY A 425 18.48 19.01 -15.41
N GLN A 426 19.79 18.89 -15.23
CA GLN A 426 20.76 18.93 -16.35
C GLN A 426 21.68 17.71 -16.31
N LEU A 427 21.96 17.17 -17.47
CA LEU A 427 22.91 16.07 -17.63
C LEU A 427 24.30 16.51 -17.17
N SER A 428 24.93 15.72 -16.30
CA SER A 428 26.27 16.00 -15.77
C SER A 428 27.11 14.74 -15.66
N PRO A 429 28.30 14.72 -16.31
CA PRO A 429 29.26 13.62 -16.14
C PRO A 429 29.69 13.44 -14.68
N ILE A 430 29.81 14.54 -13.91
CA ILE A 430 30.16 14.49 -12.48
C ILE A 430 29.07 13.78 -11.68
N ALA A 431 27.78 14.08 -11.94
CA ALA A 431 26.67 13.41 -11.28
C ALA A 431 26.58 11.92 -11.68
N GLY A 432 26.93 11.59 -12.92
CA GLY A 432 26.97 10.21 -13.40
C GLY A 432 28.10 9.39 -12.77
N ASP A 433 29.31 9.93 -12.68
CA ASP A 433 30.41 9.29 -11.97
C ASP A 433 30.12 9.15 -10.47
N ALA A 434 29.60 10.19 -9.82
CA ALA A 434 29.22 10.14 -8.42
C ALA A 434 28.16 9.05 -8.14
N ALA A 435 27.16 8.89 -9.01
CA ALA A 435 26.16 7.83 -8.88
C ALA A 435 26.80 6.44 -8.91
N TYR A 436 27.79 6.21 -9.77
CA TYR A 436 28.57 4.98 -9.78
C TYR A 436 29.33 4.77 -8.47
N GLN A 437 30.05 5.81 -7.99
CA GLN A 437 30.83 5.72 -6.76
C GLN A 437 29.96 5.42 -5.53
N TYR A 438 28.75 6.01 -5.44
CA TYR A 438 27.81 5.69 -4.37
C TYR A 438 27.38 4.22 -4.40
N ILE A 439 27.09 3.68 -5.59
CA ILE A 439 26.72 2.27 -5.76
C ILE A 439 27.91 1.36 -5.41
N ALA A 440 29.11 1.64 -5.92
CA ALA A 440 30.31 0.84 -5.65
C ALA A 440 30.60 0.79 -4.14
N ARG A 441 30.55 1.94 -3.44
CA ARG A 441 30.75 2.00 -2.00
C ARG A 441 29.67 1.24 -1.22
N THR A 442 28.43 1.31 -1.67
CA THR A 442 27.33 0.58 -1.03
C THR A 442 27.46 -0.93 -1.21
N VAL A 443 27.89 -1.38 -2.39
CA VAL A 443 28.18 -2.81 -2.66
C VAL A 443 29.32 -3.31 -1.78
N GLU A 444 30.41 -2.54 -1.65
CA GLU A 444 31.53 -2.88 -0.78
C GLU A 444 31.07 -3.10 0.68
N LEU A 445 30.35 -2.14 1.25
CA LEU A 445 29.83 -2.22 2.61
C LEU A 445 28.84 -3.40 2.79
N THR A 446 27.99 -3.65 1.80
CA THR A 446 27.03 -4.77 1.87
C THR A 446 27.74 -6.11 1.76
N SER A 447 28.75 -6.22 0.91
CA SER A 447 29.56 -7.43 0.76
C SER A 447 30.40 -7.70 2.01
N ALA A 448 30.85 -6.66 2.73
CA ALA A 448 31.50 -6.77 4.02
C ALA A 448 30.54 -7.14 5.17
N GLY A 449 29.23 -7.17 4.91
CA GLY A 449 28.20 -7.46 5.91
C GLY A 449 27.93 -6.30 6.89
N GLU A 450 28.34 -5.09 6.53
CA GLU A 450 28.05 -3.88 7.30
C GLU A 450 26.66 -3.31 6.98
N LEU A 451 26.12 -3.64 5.81
CA LEU A 451 24.74 -3.35 5.39
C LEU A 451 24.01 -4.66 5.07
N ASP A 452 22.72 -4.71 5.31
CA ASP A 452 21.89 -5.89 5.08
C ASP A 452 21.22 -5.89 3.70
N ALA A 453 20.93 -4.70 3.15
CA ALA A 453 20.38 -4.53 1.81
C ALA A 453 20.72 -3.16 1.22
N ILE A 454 20.52 -3.04 -0.09
CA ILE A 454 20.71 -1.84 -0.89
C ILE A 454 19.37 -1.34 -1.41
N CYS A 455 19.07 -0.05 -1.23
CA CYS A 455 17.96 0.64 -1.86
C CYS A 455 18.51 1.76 -2.75
N THR A 456 18.29 1.68 -4.07
CA THR A 456 18.88 2.64 -5.00
C THR A 456 17.88 3.71 -5.44
N ALA A 457 18.26 4.99 -5.32
CA ALA A 457 17.59 6.10 -5.99
C ALA A 457 17.93 6.11 -7.50
N PRO A 458 17.17 6.86 -8.33
CA PRO A 458 17.33 6.82 -9.78
C PRO A 458 18.70 7.33 -10.25
N LEU A 459 19.24 6.75 -11.32
CA LEU A 459 20.39 7.27 -12.06
C LEU A 459 20.02 7.61 -13.49
N ASN A 460 20.78 8.53 -14.10
CA ASN A 460 20.69 8.84 -15.51
C ASN A 460 21.76 8.06 -16.28
N LYS A 461 21.35 7.25 -17.27
CA LYS A 461 22.27 6.38 -18.04
C LYS A 461 23.23 7.17 -18.91
N GLU A 462 22.75 8.26 -19.50
CA GLU A 462 23.59 9.12 -20.33
C GLU A 462 24.64 9.86 -19.49
N ALA A 463 24.24 10.36 -18.32
CA ALA A 463 25.18 10.95 -17.36
C ALA A 463 26.22 9.93 -16.87
N LEU A 464 25.78 8.70 -16.58
CA LEU A 464 26.64 7.59 -16.20
C LEU A 464 27.71 7.30 -17.28
N HIS A 465 27.27 7.18 -18.54
CA HIS A 465 28.17 6.97 -19.67
C HIS A 465 29.12 8.15 -19.86
N ALA A 466 28.62 9.38 -19.77
CA ALA A 466 29.46 10.58 -19.85
C ALA A 466 30.49 10.66 -18.70
N GLY A 467 30.15 10.09 -17.53
CA GLY A 467 31.02 9.93 -16.37
C GLY A 467 32.07 8.81 -16.52
N GLY A 468 32.08 8.09 -17.65
CA GLY A 468 33.06 7.05 -17.97
C GLY A 468 32.62 5.61 -17.65
N HIS A 469 31.36 5.39 -17.21
CA HIS A 469 30.87 4.08 -16.79
C HIS A 469 29.85 3.52 -17.77
N LEU A 470 30.26 2.63 -18.67
CA LEU A 470 29.46 2.11 -19.78
C LEU A 470 28.61 0.91 -19.38
N PHE A 471 27.63 1.17 -18.46
CA PHE A 471 26.65 0.16 -18.05
C PHE A 471 25.25 0.52 -18.57
N PRO A 472 24.44 -0.48 -19.01
CA PRO A 472 23.04 -0.25 -19.42
C PRO A 472 22.13 0.23 -18.28
N GLY A 473 22.51 -0.07 -17.03
CA GLY A 473 21.73 0.29 -15.84
C GLY A 473 22.32 -0.26 -14.55
N HIS A 474 21.55 -0.12 -13.47
CA HIS A 474 21.94 -0.61 -12.14
C HIS A 474 22.19 -2.12 -12.11
N THR A 475 21.39 -2.89 -12.81
CA THR A 475 21.41 -4.36 -12.75
C THR A 475 22.74 -4.92 -13.23
N GLU A 476 23.21 -4.47 -14.38
CA GLU A 476 24.46 -4.90 -14.99
C GLU A 476 25.68 -4.35 -14.22
N MET A 477 25.57 -3.14 -13.71
CA MET A 477 26.59 -2.53 -12.85
C MET A 477 26.76 -3.32 -11.56
N LEU A 478 25.67 -3.67 -10.88
CA LEU A 478 25.72 -4.45 -9.65
C LEU A 478 26.22 -5.87 -9.89
N ALA A 479 25.83 -6.50 -11.00
CA ALA A 479 26.36 -7.80 -11.41
C ALA A 479 27.89 -7.73 -11.57
N HIS A 480 28.39 -6.72 -12.28
CA HIS A 480 29.83 -6.50 -12.45
C HIS A 480 30.55 -6.28 -11.11
N LEU A 481 30.02 -5.38 -10.25
CA LEU A 481 30.62 -5.07 -8.95
C LEU A 481 30.62 -6.24 -7.96
N THR A 482 29.69 -7.18 -8.13
CA THR A 482 29.58 -8.39 -7.27
C THR A 482 30.19 -9.64 -7.89
N GLY A 483 30.71 -9.56 -9.12
CA GLY A 483 31.32 -10.70 -9.83
C GLY A 483 30.31 -11.77 -10.25
N ILE A 484 29.06 -11.39 -10.51
CA ILE A 484 27.97 -12.29 -10.91
C ILE A 484 27.70 -12.12 -12.42
N ASP A 485 27.67 -13.23 -13.15
CA ASP A 485 27.46 -13.19 -14.61
C ASP A 485 25.98 -13.07 -15.00
N GLU A 486 25.07 -13.64 -14.22
CA GLU A 486 23.64 -13.68 -14.53
C GLU A 486 22.76 -13.20 -13.37
N VAL A 487 21.93 -12.23 -13.66
CA VAL A 487 20.92 -11.69 -12.78
C VAL A 487 19.54 -11.66 -13.46
N SER A 488 18.50 -11.58 -12.68
CA SER A 488 17.13 -11.41 -13.19
C SER A 488 16.48 -10.20 -12.54
N MET A 489 15.55 -9.60 -13.26
CA MET A 489 14.71 -8.53 -12.75
C MET A 489 13.39 -9.13 -12.25
N MET A 490 13.04 -8.83 -11.01
CA MET A 490 11.74 -9.14 -10.44
C MET A 490 11.01 -7.85 -10.11
N LEU A 491 9.81 -7.69 -10.65
CA LEU A 491 8.89 -6.62 -10.27
C LEU A 491 8.01 -7.09 -9.12
N VAL A 492 7.82 -6.21 -8.16
CA VAL A 492 6.98 -6.46 -6.99
C VAL A 492 5.91 -5.38 -6.90
N ALA A 493 4.66 -5.80 -6.88
CA ALA A 493 3.50 -5.01 -6.53
C ALA A 493 2.86 -5.62 -5.25
N PRO A 494 1.93 -4.94 -4.56
CA PRO A 494 1.43 -5.36 -3.25
C PRO A 494 1.02 -6.84 -3.13
N ASN A 495 0.45 -7.42 -4.18
CA ASN A 495 -0.02 -8.83 -4.17
C ASN A 495 0.53 -9.64 -5.35
N LEU A 496 1.56 -9.17 -6.03
CA LEU A 496 2.07 -9.83 -7.22
C LEU A 496 3.59 -9.65 -7.33
N ARG A 497 4.31 -10.76 -7.43
CA ARG A 497 5.74 -10.78 -7.78
C ARG A 497 5.89 -11.42 -9.14
N VAL A 498 6.64 -10.79 -10.03
CA VAL A 498 6.87 -11.30 -11.39
C VAL A 498 8.35 -11.22 -11.74
N ILE A 499 8.96 -12.36 -12.01
CA ILE A 499 10.33 -12.45 -12.50
C ILE A 499 10.31 -12.73 -14.01
N HIS A 500 11.27 -12.19 -14.73
CA HIS A 500 11.33 -12.29 -16.19
C HIS A 500 12.48 -13.18 -16.66
N VAL A 501 12.19 -14.07 -17.61
CA VAL A 501 13.22 -14.88 -18.30
C VAL A 501 14.01 -14.02 -19.25
N THR A 502 13.33 -13.14 -20.01
CA THR A 502 13.94 -12.14 -20.87
C THR A 502 13.33 -10.76 -20.61
N THR A 503 14.13 -9.70 -20.78
CA THR A 503 13.70 -8.31 -20.52
C THR A 503 13.92 -7.44 -21.76
N HIS A 504 14.77 -6.48 -21.77
CA HIS A 504 14.93 -5.38 -22.72
C HIS A 504 15.51 -5.80 -24.09
N ILE A 505 14.89 -6.77 -24.75
CA ILE A 505 15.21 -7.24 -26.10
C ILE A 505 13.94 -7.36 -26.95
N GLY A 506 14.08 -7.33 -28.29
CA GLY A 506 12.94 -7.48 -29.19
C GLY A 506 12.22 -8.81 -28.98
N LEU A 507 10.89 -8.83 -29.17
CA LEU A 507 10.04 -10.00 -28.85
C LEU A 507 10.50 -11.27 -29.60
N LEU A 508 10.83 -11.16 -30.89
CA LEU A 508 11.30 -12.31 -31.66
C LEU A 508 12.64 -12.85 -31.12
N ASP A 509 13.54 -11.96 -30.69
CA ASP A 509 14.82 -12.36 -30.11
C ASP A 509 14.63 -12.92 -28.69
N ALA A 510 13.68 -12.42 -27.93
CA ALA A 510 13.27 -12.98 -26.66
C ALA A 510 12.83 -14.44 -26.82
N ILE A 511 11.91 -14.72 -27.75
CA ILE A 511 11.42 -16.08 -28.03
C ILE A 511 12.54 -17.01 -28.47
N ARG A 512 13.48 -16.52 -29.30
CA ARG A 512 14.64 -17.32 -29.74
C ARG A 512 15.60 -17.62 -28.59
N ARG A 513 15.79 -16.67 -27.68
CA ARG A 513 16.70 -16.77 -26.53
C ARG A 513 16.16 -17.67 -25.40
N ILE A 514 14.83 -17.80 -25.28
CA ILE A 514 14.23 -18.67 -24.29
C ILE A 514 14.63 -20.12 -24.59
N GLU A 515 15.27 -20.76 -23.62
CA GLU A 515 15.69 -22.17 -23.64
C GLU A 515 15.44 -22.80 -22.27
N PRO A 516 15.38 -24.13 -22.14
CA PRO A 516 15.12 -24.78 -20.86
C PRO A 516 16.09 -24.38 -19.75
N GLY A 517 17.39 -24.27 -20.07
CA GLY A 517 18.41 -23.86 -19.11
C GLY A 517 18.19 -22.44 -18.56
N LEU A 518 17.82 -21.49 -19.41
CA LEU A 518 17.55 -20.11 -19.00
C LEU A 518 16.27 -20.03 -18.13
N VAL A 519 15.20 -20.75 -18.50
CA VAL A 519 13.97 -20.85 -17.73
C VAL A 519 14.25 -21.46 -16.36
N GLN A 520 14.97 -22.58 -16.30
CA GLN A 520 15.36 -23.24 -15.07
C GLN A 520 16.14 -22.31 -14.13
N ARG A 521 17.21 -21.67 -14.60
CA ARG A 521 18.03 -20.74 -13.80
C ARG A 521 17.22 -19.54 -13.31
N THR A 522 16.26 -19.05 -14.09
CA THR A 522 15.37 -17.96 -13.66
C THR A 522 14.45 -18.40 -12.53
N ILE A 523 13.88 -19.60 -12.61
CA ILE A 523 13.06 -20.18 -11.54
C ILE A 523 13.91 -20.43 -10.28
N GLU A 524 15.13 -20.93 -10.43
CA GLU A 524 16.06 -21.18 -9.33
C GLU A 524 16.42 -19.86 -8.60
N ARG A 525 16.65 -18.77 -9.33
CA ARG A 525 16.90 -17.45 -8.73
C ARG A 525 15.68 -16.93 -7.98
N ALA A 526 14.46 -17.07 -8.54
CA ALA A 526 13.22 -16.70 -7.87
C ALA A 526 13.04 -17.50 -6.57
N HIS A 527 13.19 -18.83 -6.64
CA HIS A 527 13.08 -19.73 -5.49
C HIS A 527 14.07 -19.34 -4.39
N ALA A 528 15.35 -19.20 -4.72
CA ALA A 528 16.39 -18.87 -3.74
C ALA A 528 16.12 -17.51 -3.06
N THR A 529 15.59 -16.52 -3.80
CA THR A 529 15.25 -15.21 -3.25
C THR A 529 14.07 -15.30 -2.29
N LEU A 530 13.02 -16.05 -2.63
CA LEU A 530 11.86 -16.22 -1.78
C LEU A 530 12.13 -17.09 -0.54
N VAL A 531 12.99 -18.09 -0.67
CA VAL A 531 13.47 -18.88 0.49
C VAL A 531 14.26 -17.97 1.46
N ARG A 532 15.14 -17.11 0.95
CA ARG A 532 15.82 -16.09 1.79
C ARG A 532 14.82 -15.12 2.45
N ALA A 533 13.74 -14.79 1.76
CA ALA A 533 12.64 -13.99 2.32
C ALA A 533 11.73 -14.79 3.28
N GLY A 534 12.09 -16.06 3.59
CA GLY A 534 11.41 -16.93 4.58
C GLY A 534 10.23 -17.72 4.04
N ILE A 535 10.04 -17.82 2.73
CA ILE A 535 9.05 -18.71 2.12
C ILE A 535 9.74 -20.03 1.81
N GLY A 536 9.69 -20.99 2.71
CA GLY A 536 10.52 -22.21 2.67
C GLY A 536 10.35 -23.08 1.41
N ASN A 537 9.15 -23.15 0.81
CA ASN A 537 8.88 -23.84 -0.47
C ASN A 537 7.88 -23.01 -1.28
N PRO A 538 8.35 -21.96 -2.00
CA PRO A 538 7.49 -21.03 -2.71
C PRO A 538 6.71 -21.70 -3.85
N ARG A 539 5.48 -21.27 -4.04
CA ARG A 539 4.60 -21.67 -5.15
C ARG A 539 4.95 -20.79 -6.36
N ILE A 540 5.44 -21.41 -7.42
CA ILE A 540 5.95 -20.71 -8.58
C ILE A 540 5.09 -21.06 -9.79
N GLY A 541 4.43 -20.07 -10.38
CA GLY A 541 3.68 -20.22 -11.62
C GLY A 541 4.50 -19.78 -12.82
N VAL A 542 4.60 -20.60 -13.86
CA VAL A 542 5.39 -20.33 -15.06
C VAL A 542 4.45 -20.07 -16.24
N CYS A 543 4.55 -18.88 -16.86
CA CYS A 543 3.78 -18.54 -18.05
C CYS A 543 4.17 -19.40 -19.25
N GLY A 544 3.21 -19.71 -20.13
CA GLY A 544 3.49 -20.12 -21.50
C GLY A 544 3.97 -18.93 -22.36
N ILE A 545 4.46 -19.21 -23.54
CA ILE A 545 4.83 -18.23 -24.58
C ILE A 545 3.61 -17.89 -25.40
N ASN A 546 2.88 -18.91 -25.86
CA ASN A 546 1.75 -18.81 -26.74
C ASN A 546 0.42 -18.61 -25.98
N PRO A 547 -0.64 -18.12 -26.66
CA PRO A 547 -1.97 -18.08 -26.09
C PRO A 547 -2.38 -19.46 -25.53
N HIS A 548 -3.03 -19.48 -24.37
CA HIS A 548 -3.47 -20.68 -23.67
C HIS A 548 -2.35 -21.71 -23.40
N ALA A 549 -1.09 -21.24 -23.32
CA ALA A 549 0.10 -22.08 -23.18
C ALA A 549 0.18 -23.17 -24.28
N GLY A 550 -0.09 -22.77 -25.54
CA GLY A 550 -0.03 -23.65 -26.71
C GLY A 550 -1.25 -24.53 -26.94
N GLU A 551 -2.15 -24.69 -25.95
CA GLU A 551 -3.40 -25.48 -26.02
C GLU A 551 -3.22 -26.84 -26.71
N ASN A 552 -2.29 -27.67 -26.20
CA ASN A 552 -1.93 -28.98 -26.76
C ASN A 552 -1.46 -28.93 -28.22
N GLY A 553 -0.75 -27.87 -28.62
CA GLY A 553 -0.20 -27.69 -29.95
C GLY A 553 -1.16 -27.02 -30.95
N LEU A 554 -2.29 -26.46 -30.49
CA LEU A 554 -3.19 -25.68 -31.32
C LEU A 554 -2.56 -24.32 -31.69
N PHE A 555 -1.81 -23.71 -30.77
CA PHE A 555 -1.11 -22.45 -30.96
C PHE A 555 0.38 -22.62 -30.82
N GLY A 556 1.15 -21.99 -31.71
CA GLY A 556 2.60 -22.09 -31.73
C GLY A 556 3.12 -23.31 -32.50
N TYR A 557 4.37 -23.63 -32.29
CA TYR A 557 5.10 -24.70 -32.98
C TYR A 557 5.76 -25.66 -31.97
N GLY A 558 5.22 -25.75 -30.73
CA GLY A 558 5.75 -26.61 -29.66
C GLY A 558 6.75 -25.90 -28.74
N GLU A 559 6.73 -24.56 -28.68
CA GLU A 559 7.66 -23.78 -27.86
C GLU A 559 7.52 -24.10 -26.37
N GLU A 560 6.32 -24.39 -25.87
CA GLU A 560 6.09 -24.75 -24.48
C GLU A 560 6.79 -26.07 -24.13
N GLU A 561 6.60 -27.08 -24.96
CA GLU A 561 7.14 -28.43 -24.80
C GLU A 561 8.65 -28.43 -24.94
N GLU A 562 9.20 -27.63 -25.85
CA GLU A 562 10.63 -27.58 -26.13
C GLU A 562 11.39 -26.74 -25.11
N LYS A 563 10.82 -25.59 -24.68
CA LYS A 563 11.56 -24.55 -23.98
C LYS A 563 11.22 -24.43 -22.50
N ILE A 564 9.99 -24.80 -22.09
CA ILE A 564 9.49 -24.57 -20.70
C ILE A 564 9.31 -25.88 -19.95
N VAL A 565 8.61 -26.85 -20.52
CA VAL A 565 8.28 -28.11 -19.87
C VAL A 565 9.51 -28.81 -19.27
N PRO A 566 10.66 -28.94 -19.98
CA PRO A 566 11.83 -29.62 -19.41
C PRO A 566 12.37 -28.95 -18.14
N ALA A 567 12.38 -27.61 -18.08
CA ALA A 567 12.81 -26.87 -16.91
C ALA A 567 11.88 -27.10 -15.71
N VAL A 568 10.57 -27.05 -15.94
CA VAL A 568 9.54 -27.28 -14.91
C VAL A 568 9.65 -28.68 -14.34
N GLN A 569 9.78 -29.72 -15.21
CA GLN A 569 9.89 -31.10 -14.80
C GLN A 569 11.15 -31.39 -13.94
N VAL A 570 12.30 -30.81 -14.31
CA VAL A 570 13.53 -30.94 -13.53
C VAL A 570 13.35 -30.39 -12.11
N LEU A 571 12.69 -29.25 -11.96
CA LEU A 571 12.49 -28.61 -10.67
C LEU A 571 11.40 -29.29 -9.83
N GLN A 572 10.34 -29.79 -10.47
CA GLN A 572 9.34 -30.63 -9.80
C GLN A 572 9.96 -31.92 -9.25
N ALA A 573 10.87 -32.55 -10.01
CA ALA A 573 11.58 -33.74 -9.55
C ALA A 573 12.48 -33.47 -8.33
N ARG A 574 12.87 -32.21 -8.08
CA ARG A 574 13.56 -31.76 -6.85
C ARG A 574 12.61 -31.48 -5.68
N GLY A 575 11.29 -31.70 -5.83
CA GLY A 575 10.28 -31.44 -4.80
C GLY A 575 9.83 -29.98 -4.70
N TRP A 576 10.15 -29.12 -5.71
CA TRP A 576 9.74 -27.74 -5.72
C TRP A 576 8.29 -27.58 -6.21
N ARG A 577 7.60 -26.59 -5.69
CA ARG A 577 6.20 -26.29 -6.05
C ARG A 577 6.15 -25.39 -7.29
N VAL A 578 6.53 -25.93 -8.45
CA VAL A 578 6.52 -25.24 -9.74
C VAL A 578 5.38 -25.77 -10.58
N GLU A 579 4.53 -24.90 -11.11
CA GLU A 579 3.40 -25.21 -11.96
C GLU A 579 3.51 -24.46 -13.29
N GLY A 580 3.46 -25.16 -14.41
CA GLY A 580 3.56 -24.55 -15.74
C GLY A 580 3.95 -25.53 -16.85
N PRO A 581 3.93 -25.07 -18.12
CA PRO A 581 3.47 -23.77 -18.57
C PRO A 581 1.97 -23.55 -18.37
N LEU A 582 1.58 -22.34 -17.93
CA LEU A 582 0.19 -21.95 -17.71
C LEU A 582 -0.20 -20.77 -18.62
N PRO A 583 -1.47 -20.68 -19.05
CA PRO A 583 -1.97 -19.51 -19.76
C PRO A 583 -1.74 -18.23 -18.94
N ALA A 584 -1.06 -17.25 -19.54
CA ALA A 584 -0.63 -16.04 -18.81
C ALA A 584 -1.83 -15.24 -18.25
N ASP A 585 -2.92 -15.10 -19.01
CA ASP A 585 -4.14 -14.39 -18.64
C ASP A 585 -4.75 -14.93 -17.32
N THR A 586 -4.88 -16.25 -17.22
CA THR A 586 -5.43 -16.90 -16.02
C THR A 586 -4.39 -17.01 -14.90
N LEU A 587 -3.11 -17.19 -15.22
CA LEU A 587 -2.04 -17.27 -14.23
C LEU A 587 -1.89 -15.96 -13.44
N PHE A 588 -1.89 -14.80 -14.10
CA PHE A 588 -1.82 -13.53 -13.41
C PHE A 588 -3.05 -13.26 -12.53
N PHE A 589 -4.23 -13.67 -12.97
CA PHE A 589 -5.43 -13.61 -12.14
C PHE A 589 -5.31 -14.47 -10.87
N ARG A 590 -4.86 -15.73 -11.01
CA ARG A 590 -4.63 -16.64 -9.88
C ARG A 590 -3.54 -16.10 -8.92
N ALA A 591 -2.45 -15.58 -9.48
CA ALA A 591 -1.36 -15.01 -8.69
C ALA A 591 -1.81 -13.78 -7.88
N GLY A 592 -2.59 -12.88 -8.48
CA GLY A 592 -3.16 -11.72 -7.79
C GLY A 592 -4.10 -12.10 -6.64
N ARG A 593 -4.65 -13.33 -6.63
CA ARG A 593 -5.45 -13.90 -5.54
C ARG A 593 -4.61 -14.65 -4.50
N GLY A 594 -3.30 -14.77 -4.71
CA GLY A 594 -2.39 -15.43 -3.79
C GLY A 594 -2.21 -16.94 -4.00
N ASP A 595 -2.61 -17.50 -5.15
CA ASP A 595 -2.37 -18.92 -5.46
C ASP A 595 -0.88 -19.19 -5.68
N PHE A 596 -0.10 -18.19 -6.11
CA PHE A 596 1.33 -18.25 -6.35
C PHE A 596 2.09 -17.16 -5.58
N ASP A 597 3.30 -17.48 -5.16
CA ASP A 597 4.19 -16.54 -4.47
C ASP A 597 5.01 -15.71 -5.45
N VAL A 598 5.20 -16.24 -6.69
CA VAL A 598 5.84 -15.55 -7.81
C VAL A 598 5.36 -16.12 -9.15
N VAL A 599 5.26 -15.24 -10.15
CA VAL A 599 5.04 -15.61 -11.57
C VAL A 599 6.34 -15.47 -12.34
N VAL A 600 6.65 -16.44 -13.19
CA VAL A 600 7.77 -16.40 -14.14
C VAL A 600 7.21 -16.05 -15.51
N ALA A 601 7.47 -14.82 -15.94
CA ALA A 601 7.09 -14.32 -17.26
C ALA A 601 8.21 -14.59 -18.28
N MET A 602 7.85 -14.95 -19.48
CA MET A 602 8.79 -15.32 -20.52
C MET A 602 9.45 -14.09 -21.17
N TYR A 603 8.71 -12.99 -21.31
CA TYR A 603 9.21 -11.75 -21.91
C TYR A 603 8.65 -10.51 -21.21
N HIS A 604 9.27 -9.36 -21.51
CA HIS A 604 9.03 -8.09 -20.81
C HIS A 604 7.53 -7.74 -20.66
N ASP A 605 6.79 -7.57 -21.75
CA ASP A 605 5.43 -7.05 -21.68
C ASP A 605 4.44 -8.05 -21.09
N GLN A 606 4.73 -9.35 -21.16
CA GLN A 606 3.92 -10.38 -20.52
C GLN A 606 3.88 -10.19 -18.99
N GLY A 607 4.99 -9.77 -18.40
CA GLY A 607 5.08 -9.56 -16.95
C GLY A 607 4.83 -8.11 -16.53
N HIS A 608 5.40 -7.13 -17.26
CA HIS A 608 5.26 -5.72 -16.91
C HIS A 608 3.83 -5.20 -17.04
N GLY A 609 3.09 -5.61 -18.07
CA GLY A 609 1.72 -5.17 -18.30
C GLY A 609 0.83 -5.39 -17.08
N PRO A 610 0.66 -6.64 -16.62
CA PRO A 610 -0.14 -6.94 -15.43
C PRO A 610 0.34 -6.20 -14.16
N VAL A 611 1.66 -6.15 -13.92
CA VAL A 611 2.20 -5.45 -12.73
C VAL A 611 1.89 -3.97 -12.76
N LYS A 612 2.07 -3.31 -13.92
CA LYS A 612 1.78 -1.88 -14.08
C LYS A 612 0.31 -1.55 -13.91
N VAL A 613 -0.59 -2.41 -14.40
CA VAL A 613 -2.04 -2.23 -14.22
C VAL A 613 -2.45 -2.41 -12.75
N MET A 614 -1.83 -3.32 -12.03
CA MET A 614 -2.17 -3.61 -10.64
C MET A 614 -1.51 -2.66 -9.63
N GLY A 615 -0.41 -2.03 -9.98
CA GLY A 615 0.40 -1.25 -9.03
C GLY A 615 1.08 -0.03 -9.62
N LEU A 616 0.35 0.85 -10.34
CA LEU A 616 0.88 2.04 -11.01
C LEU A 616 1.74 2.95 -10.11
N GLU A 617 1.49 2.96 -8.79
CA GLU A 617 2.16 3.86 -7.84
C GLU A 617 3.11 3.15 -6.86
N ALA A 618 3.13 1.81 -6.84
CA ALA A 618 3.85 1.01 -5.83
C ALA A 618 4.73 -0.10 -6.43
N GLY A 619 5.09 -0.01 -7.72
CA GLY A 619 6.00 -0.95 -8.35
C GLY A 619 7.42 -0.80 -7.82
N VAL A 620 8.04 -1.91 -7.38
CA VAL A 620 9.44 -1.95 -6.94
C VAL A 620 10.20 -2.92 -7.84
N ASN A 621 11.36 -2.50 -8.28
CA ASN A 621 12.28 -3.36 -9.00
C ASN A 621 13.27 -4.00 -8.02
N VAL A 622 13.30 -5.33 -7.98
CA VAL A 622 14.23 -6.14 -7.19
C VAL A 622 15.19 -6.85 -8.12
N THR A 623 16.49 -6.68 -7.92
CA THR A 623 17.49 -7.44 -8.66
C THR A 623 17.72 -8.78 -7.97
N VAL A 624 17.46 -9.86 -8.68
CA VAL A 624 17.48 -11.25 -8.19
C VAL A 624 18.70 -11.98 -8.76
N GLY A 625 19.37 -12.77 -7.94
CA GLY A 625 20.59 -13.49 -8.30
C GLY A 625 21.88 -12.86 -7.79
N LEU A 626 21.81 -11.64 -7.25
CA LEU A 626 22.95 -11.03 -6.56
C LEU A 626 23.18 -11.68 -5.18
N PRO A 627 24.43 -11.67 -4.66
CA PRO A 627 24.72 -12.09 -3.28
C PRO A 627 24.18 -11.09 -2.25
N VAL A 628 23.76 -9.91 -2.70
CA VAL A 628 23.20 -8.82 -1.91
C VAL A 628 21.73 -8.61 -2.28
N ILE A 629 20.90 -8.19 -1.31
CA ILE A 629 19.53 -7.78 -1.55
C ILE A 629 19.53 -6.37 -2.13
N ARG A 630 18.87 -6.18 -3.27
CA ARG A 630 18.76 -4.86 -3.88
C ARG A 630 17.34 -4.57 -4.34
N THR A 631 16.83 -3.43 -3.88
CA THR A 631 15.57 -2.84 -4.33
C THR A 631 15.80 -1.48 -4.97
N SER A 632 14.88 -1.01 -5.79
CA SER A 632 14.92 0.35 -6.35
C SER A 632 13.53 0.88 -6.63
N VAL A 633 13.46 2.21 -6.75
CA VAL A 633 12.30 2.88 -7.34
C VAL A 633 12.09 2.43 -8.80
N ASP A 634 10.86 2.55 -9.29
CA ASP A 634 10.47 2.16 -10.66
C ASP A 634 10.28 3.39 -11.59
N HIS A 635 10.97 4.50 -11.29
CA HIS A 635 10.97 5.71 -12.11
C HIS A 635 12.40 6.22 -12.37
N GLY A 636 12.55 7.11 -13.35
CA GLY A 636 13.83 7.74 -13.70
C GLY A 636 14.16 8.98 -12.86
N THR A 637 15.16 9.72 -13.29
CA THR A 637 15.71 10.93 -12.63
C THR A 637 14.79 12.14 -12.67
N ALA A 638 13.74 12.13 -13.49
CA ALA A 638 12.71 13.18 -13.59
C ALA A 638 13.31 14.61 -13.61
N PHE A 639 14.21 14.87 -14.55
CA PHE A 639 14.95 16.13 -14.66
C PHE A 639 14.05 17.36 -14.79
N ASP A 640 12.86 17.18 -15.34
CA ASP A 640 11.84 18.22 -15.50
C ASP A 640 11.32 18.79 -14.17
N ILE A 641 11.33 17.99 -13.10
CA ILE A 641 10.87 18.40 -11.76
C ILE A 641 11.98 18.45 -10.71
N ALA A 642 13.20 18.02 -11.06
CA ALA A 642 14.32 17.99 -10.13
C ALA A 642 14.67 19.40 -9.59
N GLY A 643 14.90 19.51 -8.28
CA GLY A 643 15.19 20.78 -7.61
C GLY A 643 13.95 21.64 -7.30
N LYS A 644 12.74 21.19 -7.64
CA LYS A 644 11.49 21.93 -7.40
C LYS A 644 10.78 21.55 -6.09
N GLY A 645 11.23 20.51 -5.40
CA GLY A 645 10.63 20.07 -4.13
C GLY A 645 9.27 19.36 -4.27
N ILE A 646 8.87 18.99 -5.50
CA ILE A 646 7.55 18.39 -5.77
C ILE A 646 7.61 16.88 -6.10
N ALA A 647 8.80 16.28 -6.12
CA ALA A 647 8.96 14.86 -6.38
C ALA A 647 8.25 14.00 -5.31
N ASP A 648 7.67 12.87 -5.73
CA ASP A 648 6.92 11.95 -4.88
C ASP A 648 7.85 10.84 -4.36
N GLU A 649 7.83 10.59 -3.05
CA GLU A 649 8.68 9.61 -2.38
C GLU A 649 8.06 8.21 -2.21
N ARG A 650 6.78 8.01 -2.60
CA ARG A 650 6.05 6.75 -2.34
C ARG A 650 6.73 5.51 -2.93
N SER A 651 7.29 5.61 -4.13
CA SER A 651 8.04 4.52 -4.75
C SER A 651 9.30 4.15 -3.94
N LEU A 652 9.97 5.13 -3.35
CA LEU A 652 11.14 4.89 -2.49
C LEU A 652 10.74 4.27 -1.14
N LEU A 653 9.62 4.69 -0.56
CA LEU A 653 9.07 4.09 0.66
C LEU A 653 8.72 2.62 0.46
N GLU A 654 8.12 2.28 -0.68
CA GLU A 654 7.83 0.89 -1.01
C GLU A 654 9.12 0.09 -1.26
N ALA A 655 10.13 0.69 -1.92
CA ALA A 655 11.44 0.06 -2.09
C ALA A 655 12.11 -0.24 -0.72
N PHE A 656 11.99 0.65 0.27
CA PHE A 656 12.44 0.40 1.64
C PHE A 656 11.68 -0.76 2.29
N ARG A 657 10.36 -0.76 2.20
CA ARG A 657 9.53 -1.82 2.75
C ARG A 657 9.93 -3.19 2.20
N GLN A 658 10.15 -3.29 0.88
CA GLN A 658 10.60 -4.52 0.23
C GLN A 658 12.02 -4.92 0.65
N ALA A 659 12.94 -3.95 0.78
CA ALA A 659 14.29 -4.21 1.28
C ALA A 659 14.26 -4.80 2.69
N CYS A 660 13.45 -4.22 3.58
CA CYS A 660 13.27 -4.71 4.95
C CYS A 660 12.67 -6.12 4.98
N GLU A 661 11.62 -6.38 4.20
CA GLU A 661 10.96 -7.70 4.13
C GLU A 661 11.94 -8.79 3.66
N LEU A 662 12.77 -8.50 2.67
CA LEU A 662 13.77 -9.42 2.15
C LEU A 662 14.97 -9.61 3.10
N ALA A 663 15.29 -8.61 3.94
CA ALA A 663 16.48 -8.62 4.81
C ALA A 663 16.20 -9.18 6.22
N THR A 664 14.97 -9.14 6.71
CA THR A 664 14.65 -9.37 8.14
C THR A 664 14.72 -10.84 8.59
N ARG A 665 14.89 -11.80 7.69
CA ARG A 665 14.73 -13.24 8.00
C ARG A 665 16.04 -14.06 7.98
N HIS A 666 17.17 -13.44 8.29
CA HIS A 666 18.47 -14.13 8.36
C HIS A 666 18.97 -14.29 9.80
N ASP A 667 18.41 -15.27 10.53
CA ASP A 667 19.00 -15.84 11.77
C ASP A 667 19.94 -17.01 11.48
N GLU A 668 20.73 -16.98 10.39
CA GLU A 668 21.86 -17.89 10.28
C GLU A 668 23.15 -17.18 10.73
N PRO A 669 23.95 -17.80 11.62
CA PRO A 669 25.18 -17.19 12.09
C PRO A 669 26.14 -16.92 10.92
N LYS A 670 26.69 -15.71 10.85
CA LYS A 670 27.58 -15.17 9.78
C LYS A 670 28.86 -16.00 9.52
N THR A 671 29.04 -17.14 10.18
CA THR A 671 30.25 -17.99 10.08
C THR A 671 30.26 -19.00 8.94
N ALA A 672 29.15 -19.17 8.20
CA ALA A 672 29.04 -20.15 7.09
C ALA A 672 29.25 -19.57 5.69
N ARG A 673 29.71 -18.30 5.54
CA ARG A 673 29.85 -17.63 4.23
C ARG A 673 31.28 -17.59 3.66
N ALA A 674 32.21 -18.32 4.25
CA ALA A 674 33.58 -18.43 3.72
C ALA A 674 33.92 -19.91 3.51
N ALA A 675 33.39 -20.55 2.46
CA ALA A 675 33.94 -21.77 1.84
C ALA A 675 33.37 -21.88 0.40
#